data_cc2cdedb98ddaa7b62ade9edf750aaec
#
_entry.id   cc2cdedb98ddaa7b62ade9edf750aaec
#
_cell.length_a   1.000
_cell.length_b   1.000
_cell.length_c   1.000
_cell.angle_alpha   90.00
_cell.angle_beta   90.00
_cell.angle_gamma   90.00
#
_symmetry.space_group_name_H-M   'P 1'
#
loop_
_entity.id
_entity.type
_entity.pdbx_description
1 polymer ?
#
loop_
_entity_poly.entity_id
_entity_poly.type
_entity_poly.pdbx_seq_one_letter_code
_entity_poly.pdbx_strand_id
1 'polypeptide(L)'
;MNYTILRNLFYTLKRFRTASVLNLFGLSFAFAAFIVIMMKVNYERGFDSCYPEPERLVMLNLGDPDNHTMGYLPRGPIDYLMEQVPGFEYGTIYAPAWGKTALYTDPKNPQYFYETPWAVSPGFAKVVGLKFIAGSDAEMGQPESIIVSESYARKLFPDGNALGAYLYIEGSNFLTPDATKYRICGIYEDLPENCQFKNDLFVTMGERVQKDDWGSQNYFAFFRLKPGVSVEEANRQIAATRAIDRMNVDKDDKTALYVFPIRDFYYTMHSPYYLKTGSRSTTALLVVIGMLIIAIACINLVNFSTALAPMRMRSINTQKVLGSTNGELRRALTLESVCTVLVGWLIALGITATLIHLNVLSFMGFTPSLLTYWQYVAGTGMIALAVGIIAGLYPAWYMTSFPPALVLKGNYALSGKGKRLRTLLIGFQYVVSFALIVSAAFIFLQNRYMRNRALGFDRDQLLVASLPEMPYQSSPYHSFESKLKSYAEIADVAFAKWELGANEGYTSYAFDYKGEEYGHFFIEVSTNFPDVMGMKLTSGTGFLPSDSISKDPMIFLATEDLQRKTGIEAGEMVDFVWGNQARIKGFVQNTQFTSFKTNALPYVFCPNAKYTNGQLPYVYIRVRAGSDMDTALRRVRQAAEECFTGFPVDVKFYDQVYASLYQREADQQQMITLFSLLAIVISLVGVFGLIIFEAEHRRKEIGVRKVYGASTGQILWMFGRSYLVLSLVSSVIATPVAWYGVTRWLEQFSQRVPLSPWVFVGACAVICLITEVTITVQNYRAATANPVDSLKTE
;
A
#
# COMPACT_ATOMS: atom_id res chain seq x y z
N MET A 1 0.87 1.45 50.66
CA MET A 1 0.54 2.41 49.55
C MET A 1 -0.04 1.72 48.31
N ASN A 2 0.55 0.62 47.83
CA ASN A 2 0.08 -0.04 46.60
C ASN A 2 -1.34 -0.66 46.68
N TYR A 3 -1.72 -1.26 47.82
CA TYR A 3 -3.04 -1.82 48.03
C TYR A 3 -4.17 -0.76 47.97
N THR A 4 -3.91 0.42 48.56
CA THR A 4 -4.88 1.54 48.58
C THR A 4 -5.15 2.10 47.18
N ILE A 5 -4.12 2.14 46.28
CA ILE A 5 -4.24 2.62 44.91
C ILE A 5 -5.10 1.65 44.09
N LEU A 6 -4.83 0.35 44.16
CA LEU A 6 -5.60 -0.67 43.46
C LEU A 6 -7.07 -0.72 43.95
N ARG A 7 -7.28 -0.61 45.24
CA ARG A 7 -8.60 -0.54 45.85
C ARG A 7 -9.39 0.69 45.41
N ASN A 8 -8.75 1.85 45.33
CA ASN A 8 -9.36 3.10 44.86
C ASN A 8 -9.71 3.00 43.34
N LEU A 9 -8.80 2.45 42.56
CA LEU A 9 -9.03 2.18 41.13
C LEU A 9 -10.28 1.29 40.96
N PHE A 10 -10.32 0.17 41.67
CA PHE A 10 -11.44 -0.77 41.58
C PHE A 10 -12.77 -0.16 42.04
N TYR A 11 -12.75 0.64 43.11
CA TYR A 11 -13.91 1.37 43.59
C TYR A 11 -14.41 2.39 42.56
N THR A 12 -13.50 3.13 41.91
CA THR A 12 -13.85 4.09 40.86
C THR A 12 -14.47 3.38 39.65
N LEU A 13 -13.84 2.31 39.19
CA LEU A 13 -14.36 1.48 38.08
C LEU A 13 -15.74 0.94 38.38
N LYS A 14 -15.97 0.47 39.61
CA LYS A 14 -17.27 -0.09 40.01
C LYS A 14 -18.38 0.96 40.17
N ARG A 15 -18.04 2.17 40.67
CA ARG A 15 -18.98 3.26 40.91
C ARG A 15 -19.40 3.96 39.60
N PHE A 16 -18.49 4.08 38.62
CA PHE A 16 -18.71 4.75 37.32
C PHE A 16 -18.55 3.77 36.15
N ARG A 17 -19.22 2.61 36.24
CA ARG A 17 -19.03 1.48 35.32
C ARG A 17 -19.09 1.89 33.86
N THR A 18 -20.16 2.56 33.44
CA THR A 18 -20.35 2.93 32.01
C THR A 18 -19.24 3.83 31.49
N ALA A 19 -18.91 4.89 32.21
CA ALA A 19 -17.90 5.85 31.76
C ALA A 19 -16.47 5.26 31.83
N SER A 20 -16.19 4.43 32.84
CA SER A 20 -14.90 3.73 32.97
C SER A 20 -14.69 2.69 31.89
N VAL A 21 -15.74 1.90 31.58
CA VAL A 21 -15.71 0.90 30.49
C VAL A 21 -15.50 1.59 29.15
N LEU A 22 -16.21 2.69 28.87
CA LEU A 22 -16.05 3.46 27.63
C LEU A 22 -14.65 4.05 27.49
N ASN A 23 -14.09 4.59 28.58
CA ASN A 23 -12.73 5.13 28.57
C ASN A 23 -11.68 4.02 28.34
N LEU A 24 -11.83 2.89 29.05
CA LEU A 24 -10.93 1.74 28.88
C LEU A 24 -11.05 1.15 27.45
N PHE A 25 -12.27 1.05 26.92
CA PHE A 25 -12.51 0.65 25.53
C PHE A 25 -11.82 1.58 24.55
N GLY A 26 -12.03 2.91 24.68
CA GLY A 26 -11.39 3.89 23.81
C GLY A 26 -9.86 3.83 23.86
N LEU A 27 -9.27 3.68 25.06
CA LEU A 27 -7.83 3.50 25.24
C LEU A 27 -7.33 2.20 24.57
N SER A 28 -8.03 1.09 24.78
CA SER A 28 -7.63 -0.22 24.26
C SER A 28 -7.64 -0.25 22.73
N PHE A 29 -8.68 0.27 22.11
CA PHE A 29 -8.74 0.38 20.65
C PHE A 29 -7.73 1.37 20.08
N ALA A 30 -7.48 2.50 20.79
CA ALA A 30 -6.46 3.46 20.38
C ALA A 30 -5.06 2.83 20.38
N PHE A 31 -4.71 2.13 21.47
CA PHE A 31 -3.42 1.44 21.52
C PHE A 31 -3.33 0.26 20.56
N ALA A 32 -4.40 -0.50 20.32
CA ALA A 32 -4.40 -1.56 19.33
C ALA A 32 -4.13 -1.02 17.92
N ALA A 33 -4.81 0.05 17.52
CA ALA A 33 -4.54 0.73 16.25
C ALA A 33 -3.11 1.27 16.19
N PHE A 34 -2.63 1.89 17.28
CA PHE A 34 -1.29 2.43 17.32
C PHE A 34 -0.21 1.34 17.21
N ILE A 35 -0.38 0.20 17.87
CA ILE A 35 0.52 -0.95 17.75
C ILE A 35 0.58 -1.43 16.30
N VAL A 36 -0.58 -1.62 15.66
CA VAL A 36 -0.67 -2.08 14.26
C VAL A 36 -0.04 -1.06 13.30
N ILE A 37 -0.31 0.25 13.49
CA ILE A 37 0.31 1.32 12.70
C ILE A 37 1.83 1.31 12.87
N MET A 38 2.33 1.17 14.10
CA MET A 38 3.77 1.16 14.36
C MET A 38 4.48 -0.07 13.79
N MET A 39 3.82 -1.23 13.78
CA MET A 39 4.34 -2.41 13.07
C MET A 39 4.45 -2.14 11.56
N LYS A 40 3.42 -1.54 10.93
CA LYS A 40 3.46 -1.17 9.50
C LYS A 40 4.53 -0.13 9.21
N VAL A 41 4.61 0.92 10.00
CA VAL A 41 5.64 1.97 9.86
C VAL A 41 7.05 1.38 9.97
N ASN A 42 7.23 0.42 10.89
CA ASN A 42 8.52 -0.25 11.00
C ASN A 42 8.83 -1.13 9.79
N TYR A 43 7.85 -1.90 9.30
CA TYR A 43 7.99 -2.66 8.07
C TYR A 43 8.45 -1.76 6.91
N GLU A 44 7.80 -0.62 6.72
CA GLU A 44 8.11 0.35 5.67
C GLU A 44 9.51 0.99 5.84
N ARG A 45 9.84 1.43 7.06
CA ARG A 45 11.13 2.10 7.34
C ARG A 45 12.32 1.15 7.39
N GLY A 46 12.05 -0.11 7.77
CA GLY A 46 13.04 -1.16 7.82
C GLY A 46 13.24 -1.89 6.48
N PHE A 47 12.62 -1.41 5.39
CA PHE A 47 12.74 -2.05 4.09
C PHE A 47 14.21 -2.03 3.64
N ASP A 48 14.69 -3.17 3.12
CA ASP A 48 16.08 -3.38 2.69
C ASP A 48 17.16 -3.16 3.78
N SER A 49 16.78 -3.20 5.06
CA SER A 49 17.74 -3.12 6.17
C SER A 49 18.24 -4.49 6.65
N CYS A 50 17.75 -5.58 6.07
CA CYS A 50 18.07 -6.95 6.47
C CYS A 50 19.45 -7.42 6.00
N TYR A 51 20.03 -6.78 4.99
CA TYR A 51 21.32 -7.19 4.41
C TYR A 51 22.49 -6.84 5.34
N PRO A 52 23.56 -7.64 5.33
CA PRO A 52 24.77 -7.28 6.04
C PRO A 52 25.34 -5.95 5.50
N GLU A 53 25.65 -5.00 6.39
CA GLU A 53 26.18 -3.66 6.03
C GLU A 53 25.40 -3.01 4.85
N PRO A 54 24.08 -2.77 5.02
CA PRO A 54 23.20 -2.38 3.92
C PRO A 54 23.56 -1.02 3.29
N GLU A 55 24.35 -0.19 3.97
CA GLU A 55 24.90 1.06 3.45
C GLU A 55 25.96 0.85 2.37
N ARG A 56 26.58 -0.32 2.33
CA ARG A 56 27.56 -0.72 1.29
C ARG A 56 26.90 -1.38 0.09
N LEU A 57 25.62 -1.77 0.21
CA LEU A 57 24.86 -2.34 -0.90
C LEU A 57 24.19 -1.21 -1.67
N VAL A 58 24.63 -1.03 -2.92
CA VAL A 58 24.16 0.04 -3.79
C VAL A 58 23.58 -0.51 -5.07
N MET A 59 22.65 0.23 -5.64
CA MET A 59 22.06 -0.04 -6.95
C MET A 59 22.58 0.94 -7.98
N LEU A 60 22.95 0.45 -9.16
CA LEU A 60 23.32 1.29 -10.30
C LEU A 60 22.04 1.80 -10.98
N ASN A 61 22.04 3.07 -11.35
CA ASN A 61 20.94 3.69 -12.06
C ASN A 61 21.44 4.56 -13.21
N LEU A 62 20.58 4.78 -14.19
CA LEU A 62 20.76 5.70 -15.30
C LEU A 62 19.65 6.75 -15.25
N GLY A 63 19.98 8.02 -15.23
CA GLY A 63 19.02 9.12 -15.21
C GLY A 63 19.49 10.32 -14.41
N ASP A 64 18.55 11.19 -14.04
CA ASP A 64 18.83 12.36 -13.20
C ASP A 64 19.01 11.92 -11.73
N PRO A 65 20.18 12.16 -11.10
CA PRO A 65 20.41 11.84 -9.69
C PRO A 65 19.46 12.55 -8.70
N ASP A 66 18.94 13.72 -9.08
CA ASP A 66 18.02 14.48 -8.25
C ASP A 66 16.56 13.99 -8.39
N ASN A 67 16.24 13.32 -9.48
CA ASN A 67 14.88 12.91 -9.82
C ASN A 67 14.79 11.42 -10.14
N HIS A 68 15.46 10.59 -9.38
CA HIS A 68 15.59 9.14 -9.46
C HIS A 68 14.51 8.43 -10.31
N THR A 69 14.53 8.61 -11.61
CA THR A 69 13.76 7.80 -12.55
C THR A 69 14.54 6.52 -12.78
N MET A 70 13.96 5.38 -12.46
CA MET A 70 14.63 4.12 -12.68
C MET A 70 14.59 3.75 -14.16
N GLY A 71 15.76 3.69 -14.78
CA GLY A 71 15.96 2.97 -16.01
C GLY A 71 16.46 1.56 -15.77
N TYR A 72 16.00 0.60 -16.57
CA TYR A 72 16.77 -0.62 -16.78
C TYR A 72 18.10 -0.24 -17.45
N LEU A 73 19.11 -1.05 -17.22
CA LEU A 73 20.44 -0.85 -17.75
C LEU A 73 20.77 -1.89 -18.82
N PRO A 74 21.51 -1.55 -19.86
CA PRO A 74 22.14 -2.52 -20.73
C PRO A 74 23.20 -3.32 -19.97
N ARG A 75 23.54 -4.51 -20.45
CA ARG A 75 24.54 -5.36 -19.82
C ARG A 75 25.96 -4.80 -19.96
N GLY A 76 26.32 -4.25 -21.11
CA GLY A 76 27.66 -3.75 -21.39
C GLY A 76 28.22 -2.77 -20.38
N PRO A 77 27.48 -1.67 -20.02
CA PRO A 77 27.96 -0.75 -18.99
C PRO A 77 28.06 -1.41 -17.60
N ILE A 78 27.20 -2.40 -17.26
CA ILE A 78 27.26 -3.09 -15.97
C ILE A 78 28.56 -3.90 -15.88
N ASP A 79 28.82 -4.77 -16.87
CA ASP A 79 30.03 -5.59 -16.91
C ASP A 79 31.29 -4.71 -16.93
N TYR A 80 31.29 -3.62 -17.72
CA TYR A 80 32.39 -2.67 -17.79
C TYR A 80 32.66 -1.98 -16.44
N LEU A 81 31.62 -1.50 -15.75
CA LEU A 81 31.79 -0.84 -14.46
C LEU A 81 32.25 -1.81 -13.36
N MET A 82 31.81 -3.08 -13.40
CA MET A 82 32.31 -4.11 -12.49
C MET A 82 33.83 -4.28 -12.57
N GLU A 83 34.43 -4.14 -13.75
CA GLU A 83 35.86 -4.27 -13.96
C GLU A 83 36.65 -2.97 -13.72
N GLN A 84 36.04 -1.82 -14.04
CA GLN A 84 36.78 -0.53 -14.09
C GLN A 84 36.67 0.31 -12.82
N VAL A 85 35.68 0.04 -11.93
CA VAL A 85 35.48 0.86 -10.72
C VAL A 85 36.18 0.21 -9.53
N PRO A 86 37.30 0.80 -9.04
CA PRO A 86 38.10 0.19 -7.95
C PRO A 86 37.34 0.10 -6.62
N GLY A 87 36.32 0.95 -6.44
CA GLY A 87 35.49 1.01 -5.23
C GLY A 87 34.52 -0.15 -5.05
N PHE A 88 34.27 -0.92 -6.11
CA PHE A 88 33.41 -2.10 -6.04
C PHE A 88 34.17 -3.32 -5.51
N GLU A 89 33.55 -4.02 -4.58
CA GLU A 89 34.06 -5.30 -4.05
C GLU A 89 33.48 -6.47 -4.84
N TYR A 90 32.16 -6.43 -5.02
CA TYR A 90 31.36 -7.40 -5.79
C TYR A 90 30.29 -6.67 -6.57
N GLY A 91 29.90 -7.24 -7.71
CA GLY A 91 28.76 -6.78 -8.49
C GLY A 91 27.90 -7.93 -8.97
N THR A 92 26.65 -7.65 -9.27
CA THR A 92 25.73 -8.63 -9.85
C THR A 92 24.72 -7.96 -10.76
N ILE A 93 24.36 -8.69 -11.82
CA ILE A 93 23.19 -8.42 -12.64
C ILE A 93 22.00 -9.14 -12.01
N TYR A 94 20.86 -8.50 -12.03
CA TYR A 94 19.60 -9.03 -11.52
C TYR A 94 18.50 -8.72 -12.54
N ALA A 95 17.93 -9.76 -13.14
CA ALA A 95 16.96 -9.61 -14.19
C ALA A 95 15.74 -10.52 -13.94
N PRO A 96 14.50 -9.99 -14.10
CA PRO A 96 13.34 -10.85 -14.12
C PRO A 96 13.39 -11.75 -15.35
N ALA A 97 13.03 -13.01 -15.20
CA ALA A 97 12.68 -13.80 -16.35
C ALA A 97 11.43 -13.17 -16.99
N TRP A 98 11.49 -12.87 -18.27
CA TRP A 98 10.39 -12.25 -18.98
C TRP A 98 9.37 -13.31 -19.34
N GLY A 99 8.26 -13.32 -18.61
CA GLY A 99 7.23 -14.32 -18.69
C GLY A 99 7.31 -15.37 -17.57
N LYS A 100 6.27 -16.17 -17.48
CA LYS A 100 6.17 -17.29 -16.56
C LYS A 100 6.79 -18.52 -17.17
N THR A 101 7.78 -19.09 -16.53
CA THR A 101 8.40 -20.33 -16.97
C THR A 101 7.64 -21.52 -16.36
N ALA A 102 7.24 -22.49 -17.19
CA ALA A 102 6.67 -23.74 -16.71
C ALA A 102 7.78 -24.65 -16.19
N LEU A 103 7.72 -25.00 -14.93
CA LEU A 103 8.68 -25.84 -14.22
C LEU A 103 8.01 -27.14 -13.74
N TYR A 104 8.80 -28.20 -13.61
CA TYR A 104 8.37 -29.47 -13.00
C TYR A 104 9.55 -30.20 -12.36
N THR A 105 9.26 -31.07 -11.39
CA THR A 105 10.29 -31.81 -10.63
C THR A 105 10.46 -33.24 -11.09
N ASP A 106 9.42 -33.90 -11.65
CA ASP A 106 9.45 -35.29 -12.08
C ASP A 106 9.23 -35.39 -13.60
N PRO A 107 10.25 -35.75 -14.39
CA PRO A 107 10.11 -35.89 -15.85
C PRO A 107 9.24 -37.07 -16.27
N LYS A 108 8.95 -38.04 -15.38
CA LYS A 108 8.10 -39.17 -15.69
C LYS A 108 6.62 -38.88 -15.50
N ASN A 109 6.30 -37.93 -14.59
CA ASN A 109 4.93 -37.49 -14.32
C ASN A 109 4.94 -35.99 -14.08
N PRO A 110 5.09 -35.17 -15.13
CA PRO A 110 5.25 -33.75 -14.99
C PRO A 110 3.99 -33.09 -14.42
N GLN A 111 4.11 -32.52 -13.23
CA GLN A 111 3.14 -31.62 -12.65
C GLN A 111 3.71 -30.23 -12.83
N TYR A 112 3.21 -29.53 -13.85
CA TYR A 112 3.72 -28.19 -14.16
C TYR A 112 3.24 -27.18 -13.14
N PHE A 113 4.13 -26.25 -12.79
CA PHE A 113 3.80 -25.04 -12.06
C PHE A 113 4.51 -23.86 -12.72
N TYR A 114 3.91 -22.69 -12.62
CA TYR A 114 4.48 -21.49 -13.22
C TYR A 114 5.20 -20.68 -12.17
N GLU A 115 6.45 -20.31 -12.48
CA GLU A 115 7.23 -19.35 -11.71
C GLU A 115 7.89 -18.35 -12.65
N THR A 116 8.26 -17.20 -12.09
CA THR A 116 9.09 -16.20 -12.78
C THR A 116 10.47 -16.23 -12.16
N PRO A 117 11.38 -17.12 -12.62
CA PRO A 117 12.71 -17.20 -12.05
C PRO A 117 13.48 -15.90 -12.30
N TRP A 118 14.18 -15.44 -11.27
CA TRP A 118 15.07 -14.30 -11.41
C TRP A 118 16.44 -14.76 -11.87
N ALA A 119 16.93 -14.22 -12.97
CA ALA A 119 18.25 -14.52 -13.45
C ALA A 119 19.28 -13.59 -12.80
N VAL A 120 20.37 -14.17 -12.30
CA VAL A 120 21.43 -13.45 -11.61
C VAL A 120 22.79 -13.83 -12.16
N SER A 121 23.73 -12.90 -12.16
CA SER A 121 25.12 -13.20 -12.49
C SER A 121 25.83 -13.88 -11.29
N PRO A 122 26.94 -14.61 -11.51
CA PRO A 122 27.78 -15.13 -10.44
C PRO A 122 28.17 -14.00 -9.48
N GLY A 123 28.15 -14.24 -8.19
CA GLY A 123 28.43 -13.22 -7.17
C GLY A 123 27.19 -12.62 -6.51
N PHE A 124 25.98 -12.89 -7.01
CA PHE A 124 24.74 -12.42 -6.41
C PHE A 124 24.67 -12.68 -4.90
N ALA A 125 24.94 -13.91 -4.49
CA ALA A 125 24.93 -14.30 -3.08
C ALA A 125 25.91 -13.48 -2.22
N LYS A 126 27.07 -13.13 -2.75
CA LYS A 126 28.09 -12.30 -2.07
C LYS A 126 27.67 -10.83 -2.01
N VAL A 127 27.08 -10.31 -3.09
CA VAL A 127 26.56 -8.94 -3.14
C VAL A 127 25.45 -8.74 -2.13
N VAL A 128 24.48 -9.66 -2.08
CA VAL A 128 23.34 -9.58 -1.17
C VAL A 128 23.72 -10.02 0.25
N GLY A 129 24.73 -10.90 0.38
CA GLY A 129 25.13 -11.48 1.65
C GLY A 129 24.21 -12.61 2.10
N LEU A 130 23.79 -13.48 1.16
CA LEU A 130 22.94 -14.64 1.46
C LEU A 130 23.67 -15.64 2.38
N LYS A 131 22.92 -16.17 3.35
CA LYS A 131 23.39 -17.24 4.22
C LYS A 131 22.88 -18.58 3.72
N PHE A 132 23.75 -19.51 3.43
CA PHE A 132 23.38 -20.85 2.98
C PHE A 132 23.15 -21.78 4.16
N ILE A 133 22.05 -22.52 4.12
CA ILE A 133 21.71 -23.62 5.04
C ILE A 133 22.35 -24.92 4.54
N ALA A 134 22.35 -25.10 3.20
CA ALA A 134 22.92 -26.24 2.54
C ALA A 134 23.48 -25.87 1.16
N GLY A 135 24.58 -26.52 0.72
CA GLY A 135 25.22 -26.14 -0.54
C GLY A 135 25.94 -24.82 -0.48
N SER A 136 26.13 -24.18 -1.63
CA SER A 136 26.79 -22.87 -1.74
C SER A 136 26.50 -22.22 -3.11
N ASP A 137 26.96 -20.98 -3.28
CA ASP A 137 26.95 -20.26 -4.56
C ASP A 137 28.14 -20.62 -5.49
N ALA A 138 29.02 -21.54 -5.09
CA ALA A 138 30.23 -21.84 -5.86
C ALA A 138 29.94 -22.35 -7.29
N GLU A 139 28.82 -23.04 -7.48
CA GLU A 139 28.41 -23.56 -8.77
C GLU A 139 27.55 -22.55 -9.59
N MET A 140 27.20 -21.40 -9.03
CA MET A 140 26.43 -20.37 -9.74
C MET A 140 27.16 -19.76 -10.95
N GLY A 141 28.43 -20.06 -11.15
CA GLY A 141 29.15 -19.74 -12.39
C GLY A 141 28.93 -20.78 -13.52
N GLN A 142 28.29 -21.91 -13.24
CA GLN A 142 27.99 -22.94 -14.21
C GLN A 142 26.60 -22.74 -14.81
N PRO A 143 26.41 -23.02 -16.11
CA PRO A 143 25.08 -23.06 -16.72
C PRO A 143 24.14 -24.00 -15.95
N GLU A 144 22.85 -23.73 -16.02
CA GLU A 144 21.81 -24.58 -15.39
C GLU A 144 21.90 -24.69 -13.85
N SER A 145 22.60 -23.79 -13.16
CA SER A 145 22.65 -23.76 -11.70
C SER A 145 21.55 -22.83 -11.13
N ILE A 146 20.98 -23.25 -9.99
CA ILE A 146 19.95 -22.50 -9.29
C ILE A 146 20.17 -22.55 -7.78
N ILE A 147 19.89 -21.45 -7.11
CA ILE A 147 19.75 -21.41 -5.65
C ILE A 147 18.29 -21.10 -5.30
N VAL A 148 17.83 -21.71 -4.22
CA VAL A 148 16.43 -21.57 -3.75
C VAL A 148 16.38 -21.20 -2.27
N SER A 149 15.32 -20.52 -1.85
CA SER A 149 15.10 -20.25 -0.43
C SER A 149 14.70 -21.52 0.33
N GLU A 150 14.87 -21.51 1.64
CA GLU A 150 14.48 -22.62 2.51
C GLU A 150 12.99 -22.96 2.40
N SER A 151 12.13 -21.95 2.45
CA SER A 151 10.68 -22.13 2.33
C SER A 151 10.29 -22.68 0.97
N TYR A 152 10.97 -22.23 -0.10
CA TYR A 152 10.71 -22.68 -1.46
C TYR A 152 11.21 -24.13 -1.66
N ALA A 153 12.39 -24.47 -1.13
CA ALA A 153 12.91 -25.84 -1.13
C ALA A 153 11.95 -26.83 -0.45
N ARG A 154 11.39 -26.45 0.71
CA ARG A 154 10.38 -27.28 1.42
C ARG A 154 9.08 -27.43 0.64
N LYS A 155 8.65 -26.38 -0.08
CA LYS A 155 7.44 -26.40 -0.93
C LYS A 155 7.59 -27.40 -2.07
N LEU A 156 8.74 -27.39 -2.75
CA LEU A 156 9.01 -28.26 -3.90
C LEU A 156 9.41 -29.69 -3.52
N PHE A 157 10.14 -29.84 -2.44
CA PHE A 157 10.70 -31.11 -1.99
C PHE A 157 10.38 -31.34 -0.49
N PRO A 158 9.12 -31.71 -0.16
CA PRO A 158 8.70 -31.92 1.23
C PRO A 158 9.53 -32.97 1.98
N ASP A 159 10.11 -33.91 1.24
CA ASP A 159 10.94 -34.99 1.76
C ASP A 159 12.36 -34.53 2.13
N GLY A 160 12.73 -33.29 1.94
CA GLY A 160 14.00 -32.70 2.33
C GLY A 160 15.17 -32.93 1.37
N ASN A 161 14.97 -33.56 0.23
CA ASN A 161 16.00 -33.89 -0.76
C ASN A 161 16.15 -32.84 -1.87
N ALA A 162 16.08 -31.54 -1.54
CA ALA A 162 16.16 -30.47 -2.52
C ALA A 162 17.56 -30.23 -3.08
N LEU A 163 18.61 -30.32 -2.23
CA LEU A 163 19.99 -30.06 -2.67
C LEU A 163 20.43 -31.10 -3.71
N GLY A 164 20.92 -30.65 -4.86
CA GLY A 164 21.33 -31.50 -5.98
C GLY A 164 20.19 -32.01 -6.86
N ALA A 165 18.92 -31.77 -6.48
CA ALA A 165 17.78 -32.10 -7.30
C ALA A 165 17.70 -31.19 -8.54
N TYR A 166 16.91 -31.60 -9.53
CA TYR A 166 16.70 -30.87 -10.76
C TYR A 166 15.29 -30.30 -10.84
N LEU A 167 15.19 -29.05 -11.31
CA LEU A 167 13.96 -28.46 -11.82
C LEU A 167 14.03 -28.46 -13.35
N TYR A 168 13.09 -29.10 -14.00
CA TYR A 168 12.99 -29.18 -15.45
C TYR A 168 12.18 -28.01 -15.98
N ILE A 169 12.48 -27.56 -17.19
CA ILE A 169 11.85 -26.43 -17.85
C ILE A 169 11.07 -26.94 -19.07
N GLU A 170 9.87 -26.45 -19.21
CA GLU A 170 9.12 -26.59 -20.47
C GLU A 170 9.11 -25.23 -21.17
N GLY A 171 9.56 -25.23 -22.44
CA GLY A 171 9.77 -24.01 -23.23
C GLY A 171 11.20 -23.46 -23.13
N SER A 172 11.39 -22.24 -23.59
CA SER A 172 12.68 -21.53 -23.57
C SER A 172 12.58 -20.24 -22.79
N ASN A 173 13.63 -19.91 -22.03
CA ASN A 173 13.74 -18.64 -21.31
C ASN A 173 14.81 -17.78 -21.99
N PHE A 174 14.51 -16.52 -22.27
CA PHE A 174 15.43 -15.60 -22.93
C PHE A 174 16.77 -15.46 -22.17
N LEU A 175 16.74 -15.48 -20.84
CA LEU A 175 17.94 -15.29 -20.01
C LEU A 175 18.78 -16.57 -19.84
N THR A 176 18.18 -17.72 -20.15
CA THR A 176 18.80 -19.04 -20.11
C THR A 176 18.35 -19.88 -21.30
N PRO A 177 18.65 -19.44 -22.55
CA PRO A 177 18.03 -19.97 -23.76
C PRO A 177 18.35 -21.44 -24.01
N ASP A 178 19.48 -21.94 -23.52
CA ASP A 178 19.95 -23.30 -23.75
C ASP A 178 19.59 -24.24 -22.57
N ALA A 179 19.00 -23.73 -21.50
CA ALA A 179 18.69 -24.52 -20.31
C ALA A 179 17.43 -25.35 -20.51
N THR A 180 17.53 -26.65 -20.26
CA THR A 180 16.39 -27.58 -20.24
C THR A 180 16.01 -28.00 -18.83
N LYS A 181 16.91 -27.76 -17.88
CA LYS A 181 16.77 -28.06 -16.45
C LYS A 181 17.71 -27.19 -15.62
N TYR A 182 17.38 -27.02 -14.35
CA TYR A 182 18.25 -26.36 -13.37
C TYR A 182 18.60 -27.31 -12.24
N ARG A 183 19.88 -27.36 -11.83
CA ARG A 183 20.33 -28.12 -10.66
C ARG A 183 20.35 -27.22 -9.44
N ILE A 184 19.71 -27.61 -8.35
CA ILE A 184 19.75 -26.88 -7.08
C ILE A 184 21.13 -27.05 -6.45
N CYS A 185 21.97 -26.02 -6.48
CA CYS A 185 23.32 -26.02 -5.94
C CYS A 185 23.42 -25.41 -4.54
N GLY A 186 22.41 -24.67 -4.10
CA GLY A 186 22.37 -24.05 -2.78
C GLY A 186 20.97 -23.76 -2.29
N ILE A 187 20.79 -23.89 -0.97
CA ILE A 187 19.57 -23.51 -0.25
C ILE A 187 19.95 -22.42 0.72
N TYR A 188 19.36 -21.23 0.56
CA TYR A 188 19.64 -20.08 1.42
C TYR A 188 18.53 -19.85 2.46
N GLU A 189 18.91 -19.24 3.60
CA GLU A 189 18.00 -18.84 4.68
C GLU A 189 16.99 -17.81 4.16
N ASP A 190 15.72 -17.97 4.53
CA ASP A 190 14.66 -17.05 4.09
C ASP A 190 14.97 -15.60 4.50
N LEU A 191 14.88 -14.70 3.54
CA LEU A 191 14.96 -13.27 3.77
C LEU A 191 13.65 -12.75 4.37
N PRO A 192 13.69 -11.70 5.18
CA PRO A 192 12.50 -11.03 5.68
C PRO A 192 11.61 -10.51 4.55
N GLU A 193 10.30 -10.40 4.79
CA GLU A 193 9.35 -9.92 3.77
C GLU A 193 9.61 -8.47 3.31
N ASN A 194 10.28 -7.67 4.14
CA ASN A 194 10.59 -6.26 3.88
C ASN A 194 11.93 -6.07 3.18
N CYS A 195 12.15 -6.82 2.12
CA CYS A 195 13.30 -6.64 1.24
C CYS A 195 12.91 -6.78 -0.24
N GLN A 196 13.79 -6.32 -1.12
CA GLN A 196 13.59 -6.37 -2.57
C GLN A 196 13.68 -7.79 -3.10
N PHE A 197 14.67 -8.54 -2.63
CA PHE A 197 14.85 -9.91 -3.09
C PHE A 197 13.83 -10.82 -2.42
N LYS A 198 13.15 -11.63 -3.23
CA LYS A 198 12.11 -12.54 -2.76
C LYS A 198 12.71 -13.85 -2.24
N ASN A 199 11.98 -14.54 -1.38
CA ASN A 199 12.26 -15.94 -1.01
C ASN A 199 11.74 -16.86 -2.11
N ASP A 200 12.49 -16.92 -3.18
CA ASP A 200 12.12 -17.55 -4.43
C ASP A 200 13.29 -18.37 -4.97
N LEU A 201 13.40 -18.45 -6.27
CA LEU A 201 14.48 -19.14 -6.97
C LEU A 201 15.28 -18.15 -7.83
N PHE A 202 16.61 -18.29 -7.79
CA PHE A 202 17.54 -17.50 -8.57
C PHE A 202 18.33 -18.41 -9.50
N VAL A 203 18.17 -18.20 -10.81
CA VAL A 203 18.88 -18.98 -11.84
C VAL A 203 20.14 -18.26 -12.29
N THR A 204 21.16 -19.01 -12.66
CA THR A 204 22.35 -18.43 -13.28
C THR A 204 22.02 -17.90 -14.67
N MET A 205 22.29 -16.64 -14.90
CA MET A 205 22.13 -16.00 -16.21
C MET A 205 23.18 -16.53 -17.20
N GLY A 206 22.76 -16.81 -18.43
CA GLY A 206 23.66 -17.24 -19.50
C GLY A 206 24.79 -16.24 -19.74
N GLU A 207 26.02 -16.72 -19.80
CA GLU A 207 27.21 -15.87 -19.90
C GLU A 207 27.19 -14.98 -21.15
N ARG A 208 26.68 -15.50 -22.26
CA ARG A 208 26.67 -14.83 -23.56
C ARG A 208 25.45 -13.95 -23.82
N VAL A 209 24.43 -14.01 -22.94
CA VAL A 209 23.18 -13.27 -23.14
C VAL A 209 23.45 -11.78 -23.09
N GLN A 210 23.30 -11.12 -24.23
CA GLN A 210 23.52 -9.67 -24.41
C GLN A 210 24.86 -9.14 -23.85
N LYS A 211 25.89 -9.98 -23.79
CA LYS A 211 27.25 -9.56 -23.45
C LYS A 211 27.69 -8.50 -24.47
N ASP A 212 28.27 -7.40 -23.99
CA ASP A 212 28.68 -6.25 -24.80
C ASP A 212 27.53 -5.44 -25.46
N ASP A 213 26.28 -5.68 -25.06
CA ASP A 213 25.15 -4.84 -25.47
C ASP A 213 25.10 -3.54 -24.62
N TRP A 214 25.20 -2.39 -25.28
CA TRP A 214 25.20 -1.06 -24.67
C TRP A 214 23.88 -0.32 -24.87
N GLY A 215 22.90 -0.93 -25.55
CA GLY A 215 21.64 -0.29 -25.94
C GLY A 215 20.41 -0.86 -25.26
N SER A 216 20.30 -2.19 -25.16
CA SER A 216 19.08 -2.86 -24.67
C SER A 216 18.97 -2.81 -23.15
N GLN A 217 18.09 -1.97 -22.65
CA GLN A 217 17.87 -1.73 -21.21
C GLN A 217 16.99 -2.83 -20.60
N ASN A 218 17.62 -3.91 -20.11
CA ASN A 218 16.91 -5.13 -19.66
C ASN A 218 17.26 -5.55 -18.22
N TYR A 219 18.22 -4.92 -17.57
CA TYR A 219 18.84 -5.41 -16.36
C TYR A 219 18.85 -4.40 -15.23
N PHE A 220 18.80 -4.91 -14.00
CA PHE A 220 19.20 -4.19 -12.81
C PHE A 220 20.61 -4.61 -12.41
N ALA A 221 21.34 -3.71 -11.77
CA ALA A 221 22.67 -4.01 -11.26
C ALA A 221 22.81 -3.56 -9.81
N PHE A 222 23.38 -4.45 -9.02
CA PHE A 222 23.68 -4.19 -7.61
C PHE A 222 25.16 -4.40 -7.37
N PHE A 223 25.74 -3.53 -6.55
CA PHE A 223 27.15 -3.59 -6.19
C PHE A 223 27.31 -3.53 -4.68
N ARG A 224 28.35 -4.17 -4.19
CA ARG A 224 28.82 -4.00 -2.83
C ARG A 224 30.08 -3.16 -2.86
N LEU A 225 30.08 -2.03 -2.15
CA LEU A 225 31.22 -1.16 -2.01
C LEU A 225 32.28 -1.79 -1.11
N LYS A 226 33.56 -1.53 -1.38
CA LYS A 226 34.65 -1.90 -0.48
C LYS A 226 34.53 -1.18 0.87
N PRO A 227 35.03 -1.76 1.97
CA PRO A 227 35.05 -1.08 3.25
C PRO A 227 35.72 0.30 3.16
N GLY A 228 35.05 1.34 3.66
CA GLY A 228 35.56 2.71 3.67
C GLY A 228 35.32 3.52 2.40
N VAL A 229 34.76 2.94 1.34
CA VAL A 229 34.37 3.68 0.13
C VAL A 229 32.97 4.25 0.32
N SER A 230 32.82 5.56 0.15
CA SER A 230 31.52 6.23 0.20
C SER A 230 30.81 6.17 -1.17
N VAL A 231 29.48 6.39 -1.16
CA VAL A 231 28.66 6.44 -2.37
C VAL A 231 29.14 7.58 -3.30
N GLU A 232 29.52 8.73 -2.75
CA GLU A 232 30.02 9.87 -3.49
C GLU A 232 31.37 9.56 -4.17
N GLU A 233 32.23 8.79 -3.49
CA GLU A 233 33.51 8.35 -4.07
C GLU A 233 33.25 7.35 -5.21
N ALA A 234 32.38 6.39 -5.01
CA ALA A 234 31.99 5.44 -6.04
C ALA A 234 31.41 6.17 -7.28
N ASN A 235 30.56 7.17 -7.07
CA ASN A 235 29.99 7.97 -8.16
C ASN A 235 31.05 8.78 -8.90
N ARG A 236 32.04 9.31 -8.22
CA ARG A 236 33.19 9.97 -8.88
C ARG A 236 34.00 8.99 -9.74
N GLN A 237 34.21 7.77 -9.24
CA GLN A 237 34.90 6.71 -9.97
C GLN A 237 34.09 6.27 -11.20
N ILE A 238 32.78 6.12 -11.10
CA ILE A 238 31.89 5.81 -12.24
C ILE A 238 31.99 6.91 -13.29
N ALA A 239 31.86 8.17 -12.91
CA ALA A 239 31.95 9.31 -13.83
C ALA A 239 33.29 9.35 -14.54
N ALA A 240 34.40 9.03 -13.87
CA ALA A 240 35.74 8.98 -14.45
C ALA A 240 35.88 7.91 -15.55
N THR A 241 35.08 6.85 -15.55
CA THR A 241 35.08 5.80 -16.59
C THR A 241 34.53 6.27 -17.93
N ARG A 242 33.75 7.36 -17.94
CA ARG A 242 32.97 7.82 -19.09
C ARG A 242 32.11 6.73 -19.77
N ALA A 243 31.64 5.77 -19.00
CA ALA A 243 30.82 4.67 -19.53
C ALA A 243 29.56 5.16 -20.24
N ILE A 244 28.97 6.25 -19.77
CA ILE A 244 27.77 6.87 -20.37
C ILE A 244 28.04 7.35 -21.82
N ASP A 245 29.27 7.67 -22.18
CA ASP A 245 29.62 8.15 -23.54
C ASP A 245 29.50 7.06 -24.60
N ARG A 246 29.54 5.81 -24.18
CA ARG A 246 29.34 4.61 -25.03
C ARG A 246 27.90 4.20 -25.20
N MET A 247 26.99 4.74 -24.36
CA MET A 247 25.58 4.40 -24.40
C MET A 247 24.85 5.29 -25.41
N ASN A 248 23.93 4.68 -26.14
CA ASN A 248 22.99 5.41 -26.99
C ASN A 248 21.81 5.89 -26.16
N VAL A 249 22.04 6.89 -25.33
CA VAL A 249 21.01 7.50 -24.48
C VAL A 249 20.91 8.98 -24.81
N ASP A 250 19.72 9.50 -24.74
CA ASP A 250 19.51 10.94 -24.88
C ASP A 250 20.18 11.63 -23.67
N LYS A 251 21.21 12.41 -23.99
CA LYS A 251 22.06 13.03 -22.98
C LYS A 251 21.54 14.43 -22.67
N ASP A 252 20.51 14.49 -21.85
CA ASP A 252 20.21 15.72 -21.14
C ASP A 252 21.38 16.05 -20.22
N ASP A 253 21.63 17.33 -19.94
CA ASP A 253 22.74 17.82 -19.08
C ASP A 253 22.75 17.15 -17.67
N LYS A 254 21.64 16.51 -17.27
CA LYS A 254 21.48 15.86 -15.98
C LYS A 254 21.53 14.33 -16.00
N THR A 255 21.56 13.71 -17.20
CA THR A 255 21.57 12.25 -17.29
C THR A 255 22.95 11.70 -16.93
N ALA A 256 23.02 10.87 -15.90
CA ALA A 256 24.25 10.26 -15.40
C ALA A 256 24.05 8.76 -15.11
N LEU A 257 25.15 8.01 -15.16
CA LEU A 257 25.28 6.72 -14.49
C LEU A 257 25.75 6.97 -13.07
N TYR A 258 25.01 6.47 -12.08
CA TYR A 258 25.33 6.67 -10.67
C TYR A 258 24.81 5.52 -9.81
N VAL A 259 25.41 5.35 -8.65
CA VAL A 259 24.92 4.40 -7.63
C VAL A 259 24.33 5.15 -6.44
N PHE A 260 23.37 4.51 -5.79
CA PHE A 260 22.76 4.98 -4.54
C PHE A 260 22.43 3.79 -3.62
N PRO A 261 22.32 4.01 -2.29
CA PRO A 261 22.07 2.92 -1.34
C PRO A 261 20.77 2.20 -1.60
N ILE A 262 20.75 0.87 -1.50
CA ILE A 262 19.53 0.07 -1.68
C ILE A 262 18.41 0.48 -0.71
N ARG A 263 18.74 0.94 0.50
CA ARG A 263 17.78 1.41 1.49
C ARG A 263 16.98 2.64 1.03
N ASP A 264 17.55 3.46 0.14
CA ASP A 264 16.86 4.62 -0.41
C ASP A 264 15.97 4.25 -1.57
N PHE A 265 16.24 3.13 -2.23
CA PHE A 265 15.50 2.63 -3.38
C PHE A 265 13.99 2.57 -3.12
N TYR A 266 13.60 1.96 -2.01
CA TYR A 266 12.19 1.72 -1.69
C TYR A 266 11.33 2.98 -1.74
N TYR A 267 11.87 4.14 -1.37
CA TYR A 267 11.14 5.40 -1.29
C TYR A 267 11.41 6.38 -2.43
N THR A 268 12.44 6.18 -3.22
CA THR A 268 12.85 7.16 -4.25
C THR A 268 12.36 6.81 -5.63
N MET A 269 12.16 5.54 -5.91
CA MET A 269 11.83 5.07 -7.24
C MET A 269 10.33 5.19 -7.57
N HIS A 270 10.04 5.72 -8.76
CA HIS A 270 8.67 6.04 -9.17
C HIS A 270 7.92 4.89 -9.84
N SER A 271 8.56 3.84 -10.33
CA SER A 271 7.92 2.60 -10.80
C SER A 271 8.89 1.62 -11.44
N PRO A 272 9.36 0.63 -10.77
CA PRO A 272 9.74 -0.60 -11.44
C PRO A 272 8.60 -1.59 -11.32
N TYR A 273 8.20 -2.13 -12.43
CA TYR A 273 7.15 -3.14 -12.49
C TYR A 273 7.46 -4.40 -11.66
N TYR A 274 8.73 -4.66 -11.39
CA TYR A 274 9.17 -5.90 -10.73
C TYR A 274 9.72 -5.72 -9.32
N LEU A 275 10.04 -4.48 -8.90
CA LEU A 275 10.63 -4.21 -7.59
C LEU A 275 9.62 -3.49 -6.68
N LYS A 276 9.68 -3.78 -5.38
CA LYS A 276 8.77 -3.17 -4.41
C LYS A 276 9.16 -1.73 -4.12
N THR A 277 8.20 -0.82 -4.13
CA THR A 277 8.41 0.58 -3.77
C THR A 277 7.47 1.02 -2.66
N GLY A 278 7.87 1.97 -1.84
CA GLY A 278 7.09 2.58 -0.77
C GLY A 278 6.71 4.02 -1.09
N SER A 279 5.98 4.64 -0.18
CA SER A 279 5.63 6.05 -0.25
C SER A 279 5.99 6.74 1.06
N ARG A 280 6.97 7.64 1.04
CA ARG A 280 7.34 8.44 2.23
C ARG A 280 6.16 9.22 2.77
N SER A 281 5.33 9.77 1.89
CA SER A 281 4.14 10.54 2.29
C SER A 281 3.09 9.65 2.96
N THR A 282 2.84 8.44 2.47
CA THR A 282 1.91 7.49 3.09
C THR A 282 2.43 7.02 4.45
N THR A 283 3.72 6.69 4.56
CA THR A 283 4.34 6.30 5.83
C THR A 283 4.28 7.45 6.85
N ALA A 284 4.57 8.68 6.43
CA ALA A 284 4.46 9.87 7.30
C ALA A 284 3.01 10.11 7.73
N LEU A 285 2.05 9.95 6.83
CA LEU A 285 0.62 10.08 7.15
C LEU A 285 0.18 9.04 8.18
N LEU A 286 0.62 7.79 8.07
CA LEU A 286 0.34 6.75 9.08
C LEU A 286 0.90 7.12 10.45
N VAL A 287 2.13 7.65 10.52
CA VAL A 287 2.72 8.15 11.77
C VAL A 287 1.88 9.27 12.37
N VAL A 288 1.46 10.24 11.55
CA VAL A 288 0.60 11.36 12.00
C VAL A 288 -0.74 10.84 12.52
N ILE A 289 -1.40 9.92 11.79
CA ILE A 289 -2.67 9.30 12.23
C ILE A 289 -2.46 8.56 13.55
N GLY A 290 -1.41 7.77 13.70
CA GLY A 290 -1.08 7.06 14.93
C GLY A 290 -0.89 8.01 16.11
N MET A 291 -0.13 9.11 15.93
CA MET A 291 0.05 10.13 16.95
C MET A 291 -1.26 10.83 17.31
N LEU A 292 -2.11 11.14 16.33
CA LEU A 292 -3.41 11.76 16.55
C LEU A 292 -4.35 10.83 17.35
N ILE A 293 -4.37 9.52 17.03
CA ILE A 293 -5.15 8.54 17.79
C ILE A 293 -4.72 8.51 19.26
N ILE A 294 -3.43 8.47 19.54
CA ILE A 294 -2.90 8.50 20.92
C ILE A 294 -3.20 9.84 21.59
N ALA A 295 -3.08 10.95 20.89
CA ALA A 295 -3.44 12.27 21.43
C ALA A 295 -4.92 12.33 21.80
N ILE A 296 -5.82 11.85 20.95
CA ILE A 296 -7.26 11.77 21.24
C ILE A 296 -7.52 10.88 22.47
N ALA A 297 -6.86 9.73 22.57
CA ALA A 297 -6.98 8.84 23.72
C ALA A 297 -6.49 9.49 25.02
N CYS A 298 -5.36 10.21 24.97
CA CYS A 298 -4.85 11.01 26.08
C CYS A 298 -5.84 12.10 26.50
N ILE A 299 -6.36 12.85 25.54
CA ILE A 299 -7.37 13.89 25.76
C ILE A 299 -8.62 13.31 26.41
N ASN A 300 -9.09 12.14 25.94
CA ASN A 300 -10.25 11.45 26.50
C ASN A 300 -10.02 11.10 27.98
N LEU A 301 -8.84 10.58 28.33
CA LEU A 301 -8.50 10.27 29.70
C LEU A 301 -8.43 11.53 30.59
N VAL A 302 -7.86 12.64 30.08
CA VAL A 302 -7.84 13.95 30.78
C VAL A 302 -9.26 14.47 30.99
N ASN A 303 -10.09 14.44 29.94
CA ASN A 303 -11.47 14.88 30.00
C ASN A 303 -12.29 14.04 31.01
N PHE A 304 -12.14 12.72 30.98
CA PHE A 304 -12.77 11.82 31.94
C PHE A 304 -12.33 12.07 33.37
N SER A 305 -11.02 12.15 33.60
CA SER A 305 -10.47 12.39 34.95
C SER A 305 -10.89 13.76 35.52
N THR A 306 -10.92 14.81 34.68
CA THR A 306 -11.37 16.15 35.10
C THR A 306 -12.86 16.24 35.29
N ALA A 307 -13.66 15.44 34.54
CA ALA A 307 -15.09 15.34 34.75
C ALA A 307 -15.42 14.75 36.12
N LEU A 308 -14.67 13.76 36.59
CA LEU A 308 -14.83 13.14 37.91
C LEU A 308 -14.32 14.00 39.07
N ALA A 309 -13.58 15.07 38.80
CA ALA A 309 -12.95 15.88 39.83
C ALA A 309 -13.93 16.36 40.93
N PRO A 310 -15.14 16.91 40.67
CA PRO A 310 -16.04 17.37 41.70
C PRO A 310 -16.42 16.29 42.72
N MET A 311 -16.60 15.05 42.24
CA MET A 311 -16.98 13.92 43.09
C MET A 311 -15.80 13.40 43.95
N ARG A 312 -14.57 13.55 43.44
CA ARG A 312 -13.34 13.14 44.13
C ARG A 312 -12.78 14.18 45.04
N MET A 313 -13.07 15.46 44.79
CA MET A 313 -12.51 16.57 45.58
C MET A 313 -12.84 16.45 47.05
N ARG A 314 -14.06 16.01 47.40
CA ARG A 314 -14.45 15.84 48.82
C ARG A 314 -13.55 14.80 49.49
N SER A 315 -13.33 13.64 48.91
CA SER A 315 -12.43 12.60 49.46
C SER A 315 -10.99 13.05 49.54
N ILE A 316 -10.49 13.72 48.48
CA ILE A 316 -9.10 14.25 48.44
C ILE A 316 -8.88 15.28 49.52
N ASN A 317 -9.82 16.22 49.73
CA ASN A 317 -9.69 17.23 50.75
C ASN A 317 -9.86 16.68 52.20
N THR A 318 -10.65 15.63 52.37
CA THR A 318 -10.68 14.90 53.62
C THR A 318 -9.31 14.26 53.94
N GLN A 319 -8.66 13.65 52.96
CA GLN A 319 -7.29 13.11 53.12
C GLN A 319 -6.27 14.21 53.46
N LYS A 320 -6.41 15.41 52.87
CA LYS A 320 -5.57 16.56 53.23
C LYS A 320 -5.76 16.98 54.69
N VAL A 321 -7.01 17.05 55.19
CA VAL A 321 -7.30 17.38 56.60
C VAL A 321 -6.73 16.31 57.53
N LEU A 322 -6.67 15.07 57.06
CA LEU A 322 -6.05 13.95 57.81
C LEU A 322 -4.53 13.89 57.68
N GLY A 323 -3.89 14.89 57.04
CA GLY A 323 -2.44 15.05 57.03
C GLY A 323 -1.74 14.62 55.75
N SER A 324 -2.45 14.17 54.67
CA SER A 324 -1.80 13.83 53.41
C SER A 324 -1.26 15.07 52.69
N THR A 325 -0.03 15.00 52.21
CA THR A 325 0.60 16.08 51.44
C THR A 325 0.07 16.15 49.99
N ASN A 326 0.14 17.34 49.38
CA ASN A 326 -0.24 17.51 47.95
C ASN A 326 0.61 16.63 47.04
N GLY A 327 1.88 16.40 47.36
CA GLY A 327 2.79 15.56 46.58
C GLY A 327 2.36 14.09 46.58
N GLU A 328 2.00 13.54 47.73
CA GLU A 328 1.52 12.17 47.87
C GLU A 328 0.21 11.93 47.10
N LEU A 329 -0.73 12.85 47.19
CA LEU A 329 -2.01 12.79 46.51
C LEU A 329 -1.83 12.90 44.97
N ARG A 330 -0.96 13.78 44.51
CA ARG A 330 -0.63 13.89 43.05
C ARG A 330 0.00 12.61 42.53
N ARG A 331 0.99 12.04 43.23
CA ARG A 331 1.61 10.77 42.87
C ARG A 331 0.58 9.66 42.82
N ALA A 332 -0.30 9.55 43.81
CA ALA A 332 -1.34 8.50 43.84
C ALA A 332 -2.31 8.62 42.65
N LEU A 333 -2.78 9.82 42.31
CA LEU A 333 -3.70 10.07 41.21
C LEU A 333 -3.01 9.85 39.86
N THR A 334 -1.75 10.22 39.69
CA THR A 334 -0.99 9.97 38.48
C THR A 334 -0.72 8.49 38.30
N LEU A 335 -0.38 7.74 39.34
CA LEU A 335 -0.20 6.30 39.31
C LEU A 335 -1.50 5.57 38.92
N GLU A 336 -2.65 6.05 39.44
CA GLU A 336 -3.97 5.50 39.02
C GLU A 336 -4.20 5.66 37.51
N SER A 337 -3.86 6.82 36.95
CA SER A 337 -3.95 7.04 35.48
C SER A 337 -3.00 6.15 34.73
N VAL A 338 -1.76 6.00 35.19
CA VAL A 338 -0.76 5.09 34.58
C VAL A 338 -1.26 3.64 34.61
N CYS A 339 -1.78 3.17 35.72
CA CYS A 339 -2.35 1.81 35.82
C CYS A 339 -3.52 1.60 34.83
N THR A 340 -4.40 2.61 34.71
CA THR A 340 -5.53 2.56 33.77
C THR A 340 -5.05 2.44 32.31
N VAL A 341 -4.04 3.23 31.93
CA VAL A 341 -3.49 3.19 30.57
C VAL A 341 -2.76 1.87 30.30
N LEU A 342 -1.98 1.37 31.26
CA LEU A 342 -1.29 0.09 31.09
C LEU A 342 -2.28 -1.10 30.97
N VAL A 343 -3.37 -1.10 31.73
CA VAL A 343 -4.44 -2.08 31.57
C VAL A 343 -5.04 -1.98 30.14
N GLY A 344 -5.33 -0.75 29.67
CA GLY A 344 -5.80 -0.52 28.31
C GLY A 344 -4.81 -1.02 27.24
N TRP A 345 -3.50 -0.79 27.45
CA TRP A 345 -2.47 -1.29 26.57
C TRP A 345 -2.35 -2.84 26.57
N LEU A 346 -2.48 -3.49 27.73
CA LEU A 346 -2.50 -4.95 27.81
C LEU A 346 -3.72 -5.55 27.07
N ILE A 347 -4.91 -4.93 27.22
CA ILE A 347 -6.10 -5.32 26.46
C ILE A 347 -5.85 -5.11 24.95
N ALA A 348 -5.20 -4.01 24.57
CA ALA A 348 -4.84 -3.72 23.18
C ALA A 348 -3.94 -4.80 22.57
N LEU A 349 -2.99 -5.35 23.33
CA LEU A 349 -2.19 -6.50 22.87
C LEU A 349 -3.07 -7.71 22.57
N GLY A 350 -4.03 -8.01 23.45
CA GLY A 350 -5.00 -9.09 23.22
C GLY A 350 -5.85 -8.86 21.98
N ILE A 351 -6.35 -7.64 21.78
CA ILE A 351 -7.10 -7.25 20.56
C ILE A 351 -6.23 -7.44 19.32
N THR A 352 -5.00 -6.92 19.34
CA THR A 352 -4.07 -7.05 18.22
C THR A 352 -3.75 -8.50 17.91
N ALA A 353 -3.47 -9.33 18.92
CA ALA A 353 -3.24 -10.76 18.74
C ALA A 353 -4.44 -11.47 18.09
N THR A 354 -5.65 -11.11 18.50
CA THR A 354 -6.88 -11.65 17.92
C THR A 354 -7.05 -11.24 16.46
N LEU A 355 -6.81 -9.97 16.12
CA LEU A 355 -6.90 -9.48 14.73
C LEU A 355 -5.86 -10.17 13.82
N ILE A 356 -4.66 -10.42 14.32
CA ILE A 356 -3.63 -11.17 13.61
C ILE A 356 -4.08 -12.62 13.39
N HIS A 357 -4.57 -13.30 14.45
CA HIS A 357 -5.03 -14.68 14.36
C HIS A 357 -6.19 -14.87 13.37
N LEU A 358 -7.10 -13.90 13.32
CA LEU A 358 -8.25 -13.91 12.40
C LEU A 358 -7.86 -13.44 10.97
N ASN A 359 -6.59 -13.15 10.72
CA ASN A 359 -6.08 -12.66 9.44
C ASN A 359 -6.81 -11.40 8.89
N VAL A 360 -7.39 -10.59 9.76
CA VAL A 360 -8.14 -9.37 9.38
C VAL A 360 -7.22 -8.30 8.81
N LEU A 361 -5.91 -8.36 9.12
CA LEU A 361 -4.90 -7.36 8.74
C LEU A 361 -4.17 -7.69 7.43
N SER A 362 -4.60 -8.70 6.67
CA SER A 362 -3.96 -9.14 5.42
C SER A 362 -3.84 -8.03 4.36
N PHE A 363 -4.81 -7.10 4.31
CA PHE A 363 -4.79 -5.94 3.40
C PHE A 363 -3.65 -4.95 3.66
N MET A 364 -2.91 -5.09 4.76
CA MET A 364 -1.79 -4.20 5.07
C MET A 364 -0.53 -4.50 4.24
N GLY A 365 -0.51 -5.58 3.46
CA GLY A 365 0.59 -5.95 2.58
C GLY A 365 1.87 -6.35 3.32
N PHE A 366 1.75 -6.85 4.55
CA PHE A 366 2.82 -7.50 5.32
C PHE A 366 2.20 -8.46 6.33
N THR A 367 2.98 -9.40 6.84
CA THR A 367 2.55 -10.36 7.88
C THR A 367 2.80 -9.75 9.27
N PRO A 368 1.78 -9.21 9.96
CA PRO A 368 1.96 -8.65 11.29
C PRO A 368 2.22 -9.76 12.32
N SER A 369 3.22 -9.54 13.20
CA SER A 369 3.58 -10.48 14.26
C SER A 369 4.05 -9.72 15.50
N LEU A 370 3.43 -10.00 16.65
CA LEU A 370 3.84 -9.38 17.92
C LEU A 370 5.25 -9.82 18.34
N LEU A 371 5.65 -11.04 17.98
CA LEU A 371 6.97 -11.58 18.34
C LEU A 371 8.06 -10.99 17.43
N THR A 372 7.83 -10.96 16.13
CA THR A 372 8.78 -10.39 15.17
C THR A 372 9.03 -8.90 15.44
N TYR A 373 7.98 -8.16 15.83
CA TYR A 373 8.06 -6.72 16.10
C TYR A 373 8.10 -6.37 17.61
N TRP A 374 8.56 -7.30 18.47
CA TRP A 374 8.50 -7.14 19.92
C TRP A 374 9.14 -5.86 20.45
N GLN A 375 10.24 -5.38 19.84
CA GLN A 375 10.92 -4.13 20.24
C GLN A 375 10.00 -2.92 20.08
N TYR A 376 9.24 -2.87 18.98
CA TYR A 376 8.28 -1.79 18.70
C TYR A 376 7.05 -1.91 19.58
N VAL A 377 6.60 -3.13 19.84
CA VAL A 377 5.52 -3.41 20.80
C VAL A 377 5.91 -2.91 22.18
N ALA A 378 7.12 -3.21 22.65
CA ALA A 378 7.67 -2.69 23.92
C ALA A 378 7.77 -1.15 23.92
N GLY A 379 8.19 -0.55 22.78
CA GLY A 379 8.20 0.89 22.59
C GLY A 379 6.81 1.53 22.74
N THR A 380 5.74 0.88 22.23
CA THR A 380 4.37 1.36 22.46
C THR A 380 3.97 1.28 23.94
N GLY A 381 4.49 0.33 24.70
CA GLY A 381 4.33 0.25 26.16
C GLY A 381 4.97 1.42 26.90
N MET A 382 6.16 1.86 26.46
CA MET A 382 6.78 3.07 26.99
C MET A 382 5.97 4.33 26.67
N ILE A 383 5.40 4.40 25.47
CA ILE A 383 4.50 5.49 25.09
C ILE A 383 3.22 5.44 25.94
N ALA A 384 2.67 4.25 26.23
CA ALA A 384 1.54 4.09 27.13
C ALA A 384 1.86 4.61 28.53
N LEU A 385 3.04 4.31 29.05
CA LEU A 385 3.51 4.85 30.33
C LEU A 385 3.57 6.39 30.31
N ALA A 386 4.16 6.97 29.26
CA ALA A 386 4.25 8.43 29.10
C ALA A 386 2.86 9.08 29.02
N VAL A 387 1.93 8.50 28.24
CA VAL A 387 0.53 8.94 28.12
C VAL A 387 -0.15 8.91 29.49
N GLY A 388 0.03 7.83 30.27
CA GLY A 388 -0.53 7.71 31.61
C GLY A 388 -0.03 8.80 32.58
N ILE A 389 1.25 9.12 32.50
CA ILE A 389 1.87 10.21 33.30
C ILE A 389 1.30 11.56 32.84
N ILE A 390 1.35 11.91 31.57
CA ILE A 390 0.90 13.18 31.02
C ILE A 390 -0.59 13.40 31.30
N ALA A 391 -1.42 12.42 31.02
CA ALA A 391 -2.86 12.50 31.23
C ALA A 391 -3.25 12.54 32.71
N GLY A 392 -2.42 11.97 33.61
CA GLY A 392 -2.65 11.97 35.04
C GLY A 392 -2.17 13.25 35.74
N LEU A 393 -1.10 13.89 35.25
CA LEU A 393 -0.50 15.04 35.91
C LEU A 393 -1.44 16.24 36.05
N TYR A 394 -2.13 16.62 34.96
CA TYR A 394 -3.01 17.78 34.96
C TYR A 394 -4.22 17.60 35.91
N PRO A 395 -5.00 16.52 35.84
CA PRO A 395 -6.10 16.30 36.79
C PRO A 395 -5.64 16.19 38.22
N ALA A 396 -4.50 15.56 38.48
CA ALA A 396 -3.92 15.45 39.81
C ALA A 396 -3.56 16.83 40.38
N TRP A 397 -2.90 17.67 39.58
CA TRP A 397 -2.58 19.06 39.97
C TRP A 397 -3.85 19.88 40.21
N TYR A 398 -4.84 19.77 39.29
CA TYR A 398 -6.09 20.50 39.38
C TYR A 398 -6.89 20.13 40.63
N MET A 399 -7.07 18.84 40.92
CA MET A 399 -7.82 18.36 42.10
C MET A 399 -7.16 18.69 43.41
N THR A 400 -5.82 18.76 43.45
CA THR A 400 -5.07 19.08 44.68
C THR A 400 -4.85 20.56 44.89
N SER A 401 -5.19 21.47 43.99
CA SER A 401 -4.99 22.91 44.12
C SER A 401 -6.05 23.61 44.97
N PHE A 402 -7.17 22.97 45.28
CA PHE A 402 -8.27 23.59 46.04
C PHE A 402 -8.03 23.52 47.55
N PRO A 403 -8.33 24.60 48.27
CA PRO A 403 -8.27 24.63 49.73
C PRO A 403 -9.38 23.78 50.36
N PRO A 404 -9.07 22.97 51.42
CA PRO A 404 -10.06 22.10 52.05
C PRO A 404 -11.30 22.83 52.56
N ALA A 405 -11.12 24.04 53.12
CA ALA A 405 -12.21 24.83 53.69
C ALA A 405 -13.30 25.22 52.68
N LEU A 406 -12.94 25.48 51.42
CA LEU A 406 -13.90 25.82 50.38
C LEU A 406 -14.69 24.59 49.89
N VAL A 407 -14.01 23.45 49.81
CA VAL A 407 -14.60 22.19 49.29
C VAL A 407 -15.55 21.58 50.29
N LEU A 408 -15.19 21.58 51.59
CA LEU A 408 -16.01 21.00 52.62
C LEU A 408 -17.31 21.81 52.93
N LYS A 409 -17.28 23.17 52.67
CA LYS A 409 -18.46 24.03 52.77
C LYS A 409 -19.44 23.93 51.61
N GLY A 410 -19.16 23.10 50.57
CA GLY A 410 -20.05 22.87 49.45
C GLY A 410 -20.06 23.99 48.37
N ASN A 411 -19.29 25.09 48.58
CA ASN A 411 -19.27 26.27 47.66
C ASN A 411 -18.17 26.14 46.60
N TYR A 412 -18.19 25.10 45.82
CA TYR A 412 -17.27 24.97 44.68
C TYR A 412 -18.01 24.80 43.37
N ALA A 413 -18.04 25.82 42.56
CA ALA A 413 -18.37 25.73 41.18
C ALA A 413 -17.10 25.32 40.36
N LEU A 414 -17.24 24.53 39.34
CA LEU A 414 -16.13 24.27 38.40
C LEU A 414 -15.50 25.60 37.98
N SER A 415 -14.21 25.80 38.29
CA SER A 415 -13.53 27.05 37.95
C SER A 415 -13.61 27.28 36.45
N GLY A 416 -13.81 28.53 35.99
CA GLY A 416 -13.91 28.90 34.58
C GLY A 416 -12.71 28.40 33.73
N LYS A 417 -11.52 28.21 34.38
CA LYS A 417 -10.32 27.65 33.74
C LYS A 417 -10.46 26.18 33.31
N GLY A 418 -11.07 25.35 34.16
CA GLY A 418 -11.29 23.94 33.82
C GLY A 418 -12.28 23.75 32.69
N LYS A 419 -13.33 24.59 32.59
CA LYS A 419 -14.29 24.58 31.50
C LYS A 419 -13.64 24.98 30.15
N ARG A 420 -12.79 26.02 30.14
CA ARG A 420 -12.08 26.50 28.95
C ARG A 420 -11.14 25.44 28.38
N LEU A 421 -10.33 24.78 29.23
CA LEU A 421 -9.44 23.70 28.78
C LEU A 421 -10.22 22.56 28.14
N ARG A 422 -11.30 22.11 28.76
CA ARG A 422 -12.15 21.04 28.21
C ARG A 422 -12.72 21.41 26.84
N THR A 423 -13.23 22.64 26.70
CA THR A 423 -13.75 23.14 25.41
C THR A 423 -12.66 23.13 24.35
N LEU A 424 -11.43 23.54 24.67
CA LEU A 424 -10.29 23.52 23.77
C LEU A 424 -9.91 22.09 23.35
N LEU A 425 -9.88 21.15 24.29
CA LEU A 425 -9.56 19.73 24.02
C LEU A 425 -10.61 19.08 23.11
N ILE A 426 -11.90 19.34 23.33
CA ILE A 426 -12.97 18.85 22.47
C ILE A 426 -12.88 19.51 21.09
N GLY A 427 -12.63 20.83 21.02
CA GLY A 427 -12.41 21.55 19.79
C GLY A 427 -11.29 20.96 18.96
N PHE A 428 -10.15 20.62 19.60
CA PHE A 428 -9.05 19.93 18.94
C PHE A 428 -9.48 18.57 18.37
N GLN A 429 -10.27 17.77 19.10
CA GLN A 429 -10.80 16.49 18.61
C GLN A 429 -11.69 16.67 17.39
N TYR A 430 -12.53 17.71 17.36
CA TYR A 430 -13.35 18.02 16.19
C TYR A 430 -12.51 18.46 14.99
N VAL A 431 -11.46 19.25 15.19
CA VAL A 431 -10.50 19.65 14.15
C VAL A 431 -9.87 18.40 13.51
N VAL A 432 -9.36 17.49 14.35
CA VAL A 432 -8.74 16.25 13.88
C VAL A 432 -9.76 15.36 13.15
N SER A 433 -10.94 15.16 13.73
CA SER A 433 -11.99 14.33 13.11
C SER A 433 -12.43 14.89 11.77
N PHE A 434 -12.58 16.22 11.65
CA PHE A 434 -12.90 16.89 10.38
C PHE A 434 -11.80 16.65 9.33
N ALA A 435 -10.54 16.89 9.69
CA ALA A 435 -9.43 16.69 8.77
C ALA A 435 -9.34 15.24 8.27
N LEU A 436 -9.57 14.26 9.15
CA LEU A 436 -9.56 12.84 8.79
C LEU A 436 -10.74 12.46 7.90
N ILE A 437 -11.96 12.98 8.15
CA ILE A 437 -13.14 12.75 7.30
C ILE A 437 -12.89 13.30 5.90
N VAL A 438 -12.40 14.54 5.79
CA VAL A 438 -12.09 15.18 4.51
C VAL A 438 -11.02 14.40 3.76
N SER A 439 -9.94 14.01 4.44
CA SER A 439 -8.86 13.22 3.84
C SER A 439 -9.37 11.87 3.31
N ALA A 440 -10.12 11.13 4.12
CA ALA A 440 -10.70 9.84 3.72
C ALA A 440 -11.66 9.99 2.53
N ALA A 441 -12.49 11.05 2.52
CA ALA A 441 -13.41 11.33 1.44
C ALA A 441 -12.67 11.63 0.11
N PHE A 442 -11.61 12.45 0.13
CA PHE A 442 -10.84 12.74 -1.08
C PHE A 442 -10.04 11.53 -1.57
N ILE A 443 -9.49 10.72 -0.68
CA ILE A 443 -8.84 9.46 -1.06
C ILE A 443 -9.84 8.53 -1.75
N PHE A 444 -11.05 8.40 -1.20
CA PHE A 444 -12.12 7.61 -1.81
C PHE A 444 -12.53 8.15 -3.19
N LEU A 445 -12.72 9.48 -3.29
CA LEU A 445 -13.10 10.12 -4.56
C LEU A 445 -12.01 9.99 -5.62
N GLN A 446 -10.74 10.16 -5.27
CA GLN A 446 -9.60 9.98 -6.18
C GLN A 446 -9.53 8.56 -6.72
N ASN A 447 -9.65 7.56 -5.85
CA ASN A 447 -9.64 6.17 -6.28
C ASN A 447 -10.86 5.82 -7.15
N ARG A 448 -12.03 6.31 -6.81
CA ARG A 448 -13.24 6.19 -7.64
C ARG A 448 -13.07 6.86 -9.00
N TYR A 449 -12.47 8.06 -9.02
CA TYR A 449 -12.19 8.80 -10.25
C TYR A 449 -11.26 8.02 -11.18
N MET A 450 -10.17 7.45 -10.64
CA MET A 450 -9.24 6.64 -11.42
C MET A 450 -9.89 5.36 -11.98
N ARG A 451 -10.72 4.69 -11.18
CA ARG A 451 -11.40 3.45 -11.59
C ARG A 451 -12.48 3.65 -12.65
N ASN A 452 -13.17 4.77 -12.61
CA ASN A 452 -14.34 5.03 -13.47
C ASN A 452 -13.99 5.80 -14.75
N ARG A 453 -12.71 6.08 -14.99
CA ARG A 453 -12.30 6.80 -16.19
C ARG A 453 -12.43 5.91 -17.42
N ALA A 454 -12.76 6.52 -18.56
CA ALA A 454 -12.76 5.84 -19.83
C ALA A 454 -11.36 5.31 -20.16
N LEU A 455 -11.24 4.01 -20.39
CA LEU A 455 -9.97 3.33 -20.62
C LEU A 455 -9.59 3.29 -22.10
N GLY A 456 -10.50 3.69 -22.98
CA GLY A 456 -10.30 3.59 -24.41
C GLY A 456 -10.54 2.18 -24.98
N PHE A 457 -11.01 1.27 -24.14
CA PHE A 457 -11.44 -0.08 -24.52
C PHE A 457 -12.58 -0.55 -23.61
N ASP A 458 -13.26 -1.62 -23.99
CA ASP A 458 -14.36 -2.18 -23.22
C ASP A 458 -13.86 -3.36 -22.38
N ARG A 459 -13.88 -3.21 -21.06
CA ARG A 459 -13.46 -4.24 -20.10
C ARG A 459 -14.62 -5.14 -19.61
N ASP A 460 -15.86 -4.72 -19.87
CA ASP A 460 -17.03 -5.45 -19.40
C ASP A 460 -17.16 -6.79 -20.14
N GLN A 461 -17.57 -7.83 -19.43
CA GLN A 461 -17.73 -9.17 -20.02
C GLN A 461 -16.49 -9.72 -20.73
N LEU A 462 -15.32 -9.42 -20.21
CA LEU A 462 -14.03 -9.89 -20.70
C LEU A 462 -13.38 -10.84 -19.71
N LEU A 463 -12.96 -12.02 -20.19
CA LEU A 463 -12.10 -12.93 -19.43
C LEU A 463 -10.69 -12.87 -20.02
N VAL A 464 -9.70 -13.16 -19.20
CA VAL A 464 -8.32 -13.35 -19.65
C VAL A 464 -7.80 -14.69 -19.13
N ALA A 465 -7.11 -15.43 -20.00
CA ALA A 465 -6.46 -16.68 -19.67
C ALA A 465 -4.96 -16.59 -19.97
N SER A 466 -4.14 -17.12 -19.04
CA SER A 466 -2.69 -17.27 -19.24
C SER A 466 -2.41 -18.69 -19.69
N LEU A 467 -1.94 -18.85 -20.92
CA LEU A 467 -1.62 -20.14 -21.55
C LEU A 467 -0.11 -20.44 -21.44
N PRO A 468 0.29 -21.72 -21.62
CA PRO A 468 1.70 -22.07 -21.76
C PRO A 468 2.37 -21.31 -22.91
N GLU A 469 3.63 -20.88 -22.73
CA GLU A 469 4.39 -20.17 -23.77
C GLU A 469 4.77 -21.12 -24.90
N MET A 470 3.93 -21.21 -25.91
CA MET A 470 4.10 -21.95 -27.14
C MET A 470 3.90 -21.04 -28.35
N PRO A 471 4.41 -21.39 -29.54
CA PRO A 471 4.10 -20.63 -30.74
C PRO A 471 2.57 -20.50 -30.94
N TYR A 472 2.10 -19.30 -31.20
CA TYR A 472 0.65 -19.01 -31.42
C TYR A 472 0.02 -19.87 -32.49
N GLN A 473 0.81 -20.25 -33.52
CA GLN A 473 0.36 -21.12 -34.60
C GLN A 473 0.38 -22.62 -34.25
N SER A 474 0.67 -22.99 -33.01
CA SER A 474 0.68 -24.37 -32.56
C SER A 474 -0.73 -24.97 -32.49
N SER A 475 -0.83 -26.30 -32.71
CA SER A 475 -2.10 -27.03 -32.71
C SER A 475 -2.93 -26.84 -31.42
N PRO A 476 -2.34 -26.84 -30.20
CA PRO A 476 -3.12 -26.62 -28.99
C PRO A 476 -3.82 -25.23 -28.94
N TYR A 477 -3.16 -24.20 -29.43
CA TYR A 477 -3.74 -22.84 -29.49
C TYR A 477 -4.92 -22.77 -30.47
N HIS A 478 -4.77 -23.33 -31.67
CA HIS A 478 -5.87 -23.39 -32.65
C HIS A 478 -7.04 -24.25 -32.18
N SER A 479 -6.74 -25.35 -31.49
CA SER A 479 -7.79 -26.21 -30.93
C SER A 479 -8.55 -25.48 -29.84
N PHE A 480 -7.83 -24.76 -28.97
CA PHE A 480 -8.42 -23.96 -27.90
C PHE A 480 -9.29 -22.82 -28.45
N GLU A 481 -8.77 -22.03 -29.38
CA GLU A 481 -9.50 -20.96 -30.04
C GLU A 481 -10.79 -21.49 -30.72
N SER A 482 -10.68 -22.54 -31.51
CA SER A 482 -11.80 -23.13 -32.19
C SER A 482 -12.86 -23.64 -31.23
N LYS A 483 -12.43 -24.27 -30.15
CA LYS A 483 -13.32 -24.78 -29.12
C LYS A 483 -14.04 -23.65 -28.38
N LEU A 484 -13.33 -22.59 -28.00
CA LEU A 484 -13.94 -21.42 -27.38
C LEU A 484 -15.00 -20.78 -28.28
N LYS A 485 -14.67 -20.57 -29.56
CA LYS A 485 -15.60 -19.97 -30.50
C LYS A 485 -16.83 -20.85 -30.79
N SER A 486 -16.78 -22.14 -30.46
CA SER A 486 -17.94 -23.04 -30.57
C SER A 486 -18.98 -22.89 -29.48
N TYR A 487 -18.62 -22.25 -28.35
CA TYR A 487 -19.54 -22.02 -27.23
C TYR A 487 -20.45 -20.82 -27.48
N ALA A 488 -21.74 -20.99 -27.17
CA ALA A 488 -22.74 -19.94 -27.41
C ALA A 488 -22.50 -18.67 -26.59
N GLU A 489 -21.88 -18.82 -25.42
CA GLU A 489 -21.56 -17.74 -24.48
C GLU A 489 -20.40 -16.87 -24.95
N ILE A 490 -19.52 -17.37 -25.81
CA ILE A 490 -18.34 -16.66 -26.30
C ILE A 490 -18.66 -15.89 -27.57
N ALA A 491 -18.33 -14.61 -27.60
CA ALA A 491 -18.50 -13.76 -28.75
C ALA A 491 -17.32 -13.86 -29.72
N ASP A 492 -16.10 -13.65 -29.17
CA ASP A 492 -14.84 -13.79 -29.93
C ASP A 492 -13.66 -13.93 -28.97
N VAL A 493 -12.49 -14.25 -29.50
CA VAL A 493 -11.26 -14.57 -28.80
C VAL A 493 -10.08 -13.89 -29.48
N ALA A 494 -9.24 -13.20 -28.73
CA ALA A 494 -8.02 -12.56 -29.24
C ALA A 494 -6.82 -12.91 -28.37
N PHE A 495 -5.62 -12.74 -28.89
CA PHE A 495 -4.39 -13.10 -28.24
C PHE A 495 -3.44 -11.90 -28.15
N ALA A 496 -2.64 -11.85 -27.08
CA ALA A 496 -1.59 -10.84 -26.90
C ALA A 496 -0.36 -11.43 -26.21
N LYS A 497 0.78 -10.75 -26.36
CA LYS A 497 2.02 -11.11 -25.67
C LYS A 497 1.94 -10.86 -24.15
N TRP A 498 1.22 -9.83 -23.73
CA TRP A 498 1.21 -9.35 -22.35
C TRP A 498 -0.18 -9.47 -21.72
N GLU A 499 -0.22 -9.69 -20.41
CA GLU A 499 -1.43 -9.49 -19.59
C GLU A 499 -1.64 -7.99 -19.42
N LEU A 500 -2.34 -7.38 -20.39
CA LEU A 500 -2.58 -5.93 -20.40
C LEU A 500 -3.45 -5.52 -19.21
N GLY A 501 -3.03 -4.50 -18.47
CA GLY A 501 -3.72 -4.10 -17.27
C GLY A 501 -3.22 -4.80 -16.00
N ALA A 502 -2.29 -5.74 -16.12
CA ALA A 502 -1.54 -6.25 -14.98
C ALA A 502 -0.41 -5.28 -14.59
N ASN A 503 0.12 -5.46 -13.38
CA ASN A 503 1.27 -4.67 -12.90
C ASN A 503 2.60 -5.23 -13.44
N GLU A 504 2.63 -5.52 -14.74
CA GLU A 504 3.79 -6.03 -15.48
C GLU A 504 4.31 -4.97 -16.45
N GLY A 505 5.61 -4.97 -16.70
CA GLY A 505 6.22 -4.08 -17.67
C GLY A 505 5.87 -4.48 -19.10
N TYR A 506 5.69 -3.51 -19.96
CA TYR A 506 5.55 -3.72 -21.40
C TYR A 506 6.87 -3.41 -22.10
N THR A 507 7.12 -4.11 -23.23
CA THR A 507 8.24 -3.77 -24.10
C THR A 507 8.04 -2.35 -24.64
N SER A 508 9.07 -1.51 -24.52
CA SER A 508 9.08 -0.18 -25.12
C SER A 508 10.14 -0.12 -26.21
N TYR A 509 9.78 0.50 -27.31
CA TYR A 509 10.67 0.82 -28.40
C TYR A 509 10.53 2.29 -28.77
N ALA A 510 11.42 2.75 -29.64
CA ALA A 510 11.27 4.00 -30.33
C ALA A 510 11.31 3.76 -31.83
N PHE A 511 10.67 4.61 -32.61
CA PHE A 511 10.84 4.68 -34.06
C PHE A 511 11.27 6.11 -34.44
N ASP A 512 12.02 6.21 -35.53
CA ASP A 512 12.35 7.51 -36.13
C ASP A 512 11.25 7.92 -37.11
N TYR A 513 10.86 9.18 -37.01
CA TYR A 513 9.99 9.83 -37.98
C TYR A 513 10.46 11.24 -38.21
N LYS A 514 10.91 11.51 -39.45
CA LYS A 514 11.47 12.82 -39.87
C LYS A 514 12.68 13.27 -39.05
N GLY A 515 13.49 12.33 -38.55
CA GLY A 515 14.70 12.60 -37.79
C GLY A 515 14.48 12.83 -36.30
N GLU A 516 13.28 12.56 -35.77
CA GLU A 516 12.98 12.59 -34.35
C GLU A 516 12.56 11.20 -33.86
N GLU A 517 13.05 10.78 -32.69
CA GLU A 517 12.72 9.51 -32.07
C GLU A 517 11.47 9.63 -31.17
N TYR A 518 10.53 8.71 -31.34
CA TYR A 518 9.30 8.66 -30.56
C TYR A 518 9.15 7.33 -29.81
N GLY A 519 9.28 7.38 -28.50
CA GLY A 519 9.11 6.24 -27.63
C GLY A 519 7.64 5.81 -27.50
N HIS A 520 7.40 4.48 -27.51
CA HIS A 520 6.08 3.91 -27.40
C HIS A 520 6.14 2.52 -26.75
N PHE A 521 5.02 2.09 -26.16
CA PHE A 521 4.84 0.69 -25.77
C PHE A 521 4.49 -0.13 -27.00
N PHE A 522 5.15 -1.25 -27.16
CA PHE A 522 4.98 -2.16 -28.29
C PHE A 522 4.26 -3.43 -27.83
N ILE A 523 3.07 -3.68 -28.40
CA ILE A 523 2.20 -4.78 -28.00
C ILE A 523 1.94 -5.68 -29.20
N GLU A 524 2.47 -6.90 -29.15
CA GLU A 524 2.15 -7.92 -30.14
C GLU A 524 0.79 -8.57 -29.83
N VAL A 525 -0.08 -8.63 -30.85
CA VAL A 525 -1.48 -9.05 -30.70
C VAL A 525 -1.95 -9.86 -31.90
N SER A 526 -3.08 -10.56 -31.76
CA SER A 526 -3.81 -11.11 -32.92
C SER A 526 -4.51 -9.99 -33.70
N THR A 527 -4.77 -10.22 -34.98
CA THR A 527 -5.37 -9.22 -35.90
C THR A 527 -6.74 -8.71 -35.46
N ASN A 528 -7.51 -9.50 -34.75
CA ASN A 528 -8.86 -9.17 -34.25
C ASN A 528 -8.81 -8.57 -32.81
N PHE A 529 -7.63 -8.37 -32.24
CA PHE A 529 -7.48 -7.88 -30.85
C PHE A 529 -8.18 -6.53 -30.59
N PRO A 530 -8.05 -5.50 -31.47
CA PRO A 530 -8.75 -4.24 -31.29
C PRO A 530 -10.28 -4.40 -31.21
N ASP A 531 -10.84 -5.29 -32.03
CA ASP A 531 -12.28 -5.55 -32.08
C ASP A 531 -12.76 -6.26 -30.79
N VAL A 532 -12.04 -7.29 -30.35
CA VAL A 532 -12.33 -8.02 -29.11
C VAL A 532 -12.24 -7.10 -27.89
N MET A 533 -11.28 -6.18 -27.87
CA MET A 533 -11.14 -5.18 -26.81
C MET A 533 -12.13 -4.00 -26.94
N GLY A 534 -12.89 -3.92 -28.03
CA GLY A 534 -13.84 -2.81 -28.26
C GLY A 534 -13.16 -1.47 -28.49
N MET A 535 -11.94 -1.47 -29.05
CA MET A 535 -11.21 -0.23 -29.36
C MET A 535 -11.80 0.40 -30.62
N LYS A 536 -12.10 1.70 -30.52
CA LYS A 536 -12.67 2.45 -31.66
C LYS A 536 -11.56 2.99 -32.53
N LEU A 537 -11.64 2.73 -33.82
CA LEU A 537 -10.78 3.33 -34.82
C LEU A 537 -11.13 4.82 -34.96
N THR A 538 -10.12 5.69 -34.91
CA THR A 538 -10.28 7.15 -35.04
C THR A 538 -9.88 7.67 -36.41
N SER A 539 -8.89 7.00 -37.04
CA SER A 539 -8.48 7.31 -38.42
C SER A 539 -7.79 6.12 -39.08
N GLY A 540 -7.78 6.05 -40.40
CA GLY A 540 -7.17 4.96 -41.16
C GLY A 540 -8.07 3.70 -41.22
N THR A 541 -7.45 2.52 -41.27
CA THR A 541 -8.12 1.20 -41.33
C THR A 541 -7.59 0.24 -40.29
N GLY A 542 -8.45 -0.69 -39.84
CA GLY A 542 -8.09 -1.75 -38.90
C GLY A 542 -7.18 -2.83 -39.52
N PHE A 543 -6.77 -3.77 -38.70
CA PHE A 543 -5.98 -4.91 -39.19
C PHE A 543 -6.77 -5.83 -40.15
N LEU A 544 -6.06 -6.42 -41.06
CA LEU A 544 -6.52 -7.49 -41.92
C LEU A 544 -5.77 -8.78 -41.57
N PRO A 545 -6.33 -9.96 -41.84
CA PRO A 545 -5.63 -11.24 -41.60
C PRO A 545 -4.26 -11.33 -42.30
N SER A 546 -4.10 -10.68 -43.45
CA SER A 546 -2.84 -10.62 -44.20
C SER A 546 -1.74 -9.83 -43.47
N ASP A 547 -2.10 -8.96 -42.55
CA ASP A 547 -1.14 -8.12 -41.87
C ASP A 547 -0.28 -8.94 -40.88
N SER A 548 -0.77 -10.05 -40.35
CA SER A 548 -0.04 -10.96 -39.48
C SER A 548 1.18 -11.63 -40.11
N ILE A 549 1.21 -11.75 -41.44
CA ILE A 549 2.31 -12.35 -42.21
C ILE A 549 3.22 -11.31 -42.85
N SER A 550 2.85 -10.04 -42.81
CA SER A 550 3.65 -8.96 -43.36
C SER A 550 4.92 -8.75 -42.52
N LYS A 551 6.09 -8.92 -43.15
CA LYS A 551 7.38 -8.80 -42.47
C LYS A 551 8.09 -7.45 -42.77
N ASP A 552 7.83 -6.90 -43.93
CA ASP A 552 8.42 -5.63 -44.41
C ASP A 552 7.49 -5.02 -45.48
N PRO A 553 6.85 -3.88 -45.23
CA PRO A 553 6.86 -3.18 -43.91
C PRO A 553 6.01 -3.93 -42.87
N MET A 554 6.37 -3.80 -41.58
CA MET A 554 5.49 -4.18 -40.48
C MET A 554 4.25 -3.29 -40.45
N ILE A 555 3.16 -3.82 -39.96
CA ILE A 555 1.89 -3.07 -39.90
C ILE A 555 1.60 -2.71 -38.45
N PHE A 556 1.34 -1.43 -38.19
CA PHE A 556 1.03 -0.92 -36.87
C PHE A 556 -0.35 -0.28 -36.83
N LEU A 557 -1.04 -0.45 -35.71
CA LEU A 557 -2.08 0.44 -35.22
C LEU A 557 -1.55 1.17 -34.01
N ALA A 558 -1.70 2.48 -33.96
CA ALA A 558 -1.22 3.30 -32.86
C ALA A 558 -2.37 3.99 -32.12
N THR A 559 -2.11 4.48 -30.92
CA THR A 559 -3.08 5.30 -30.18
C THR A 559 -3.07 6.74 -30.68
N GLU A 560 -4.21 7.43 -30.56
CA GLU A 560 -4.43 8.81 -31.03
C GLU A 560 -3.46 9.84 -30.43
N ASP A 561 -2.97 9.60 -29.20
CA ASP A 561 -1.98 10.47 -28.57
C ASP A 561 -0.61 10.42 -29.30
N LEU A 562 -0.25 9.28 -29.91
CA LEU A 562 0.91 9.21 -30.77
C LEU A 562 0.73 10.10 -32.00
N GLN A 563 -0.44 10.03 -32.65
CA GLN A 563 -0.78 10.87 -33.80
C GLN A 563 -0.67 12.36 -33.46
N ARG A 564 -1.18 12.75 -32.29
CA ARG A 564 -1.11 14.15 -31.83
C ARG A 564 0.32 14.63 -31.56
N LYS A 565 1.17 13.75 -31.04
CA LYS A 565 2.58 14.08 -30.72
C LYS A 565 3.45 14.18 -31.97
N THR A 566 3.25 13.31 -32.94
CA THR A 566 4.12 13.15 -34.11
C THR A 566 3.60 13.86 -35.36
N GLY A 567 2.27 14.06 -35.45
CA GLY A 567 1.63 14.54 -36.68
C GLY A 567 1.57 13.49 -37.80
N ILE A 568 1.87 12.22 -37.53
CA ILE A 568 1.82 11.13 -38.50
C ILE A 568 0.38 10.91 -38.97
N GLU A 569 0.19 10.73 -40.28
CA GLU A 569 -1.07 10.36 -40.85
C GLU A 569 -1.17 8.85 -41.11
N ALA A 570 -2.41 8.34 -41.20
CA ALA A 570 -2.64 6.94 -41.53
C ALA A 570 -2.11 6.58 -42.92
N GLY A 571 -1.32 5.53 -43.02
CA GLY A 571 -0.68 5.07 -44.23
C GLY A 571 0.81 5.44 -44.37
N GLU A 572 1.31 6.34 -43.51
CA GLU A 572 2.70 6.76 -43.53
C GLU A 572 3.65 5.68 -42.97
N MET A 573 4.92 5.79 -43.40
CA MET A 573 6.01 4.88 -43.02
C MET A 573 6.86 5.51 -41.92
N VAL A 574 7.36 4.67 -41.01
CA VAL A 574 8.30 5.04 -39.97
C VAL A 574 9.49 4.09 -39.98
N ASP A 575 10.68 4.59 -39.60
CA ASP A 575 11.86 3.76 -39.45
C ASP A 575 11.86 3.14 -38.04
N PHE A 576 11.61 1.83 -38.01
CA PHE A 576 11.54 1.08 -36.77
C PHE A 576 12.90 0.46 -36.43
N VAL A 577 13.04 -0.08 -35.23
CA VAL A 577 14.30 -0.64 -34.70
C VAL A 577 14.94 -1.68 -35.62
N TRP A 578 16.25 -1.79 -35.59
CA TRP A 578 17.06 -2.74 -36.39
C TRP A 578 16.92 -2.59 -37.89
N GLY A 579 16.64 -1.40 -38.39
CA GLY A 579 16.51 -1.14 -39.82
C GLY A 579 15.25 -1.66 -40.48
N ASN A 580 14.26 -2.08 -39.70
CA ASN A 580 12.95 -2.48 -40.25
C ASN A 580 12.11 -1.22 -40.48
N GLN A 581 11.25 -1.29 -41.50
CA GLN A 581 10.23 -0.26 -41.75
C GLN A 581 8.87 -0.72 -41.24
N ALA A 582 8.09 0.24 -40.73
CA ALA A 582 6.72 -0.03 -40.31
C ALA A 582 5.76 0.99 -40.93
N ARG A 583 4.56 0.55 -41.24
CA ARG A 583 3.47 1.39 -41.74
C ARG A 583 2.44 1.58 -40.66
N ILE A 584 2.14 2.81 -40.29
CA ILE A 584 1.04 3.15 -39.40
C ILE A 584 -0.27 3.07 -40.20
N LYS A 585 -0.98 1.95 -40.11
CA LYS A 585 -2.18 1.68 -40.91
C LYS A 585 -3.40 2.48 -40.44
N GLY A 586 -3.46 2.78 -39.16
CA GLY A 586 -4.54 3.56 -38.57
C GLY A 586 -4.28 3.86 -37.10
N PHE A 587 -5.22 4.63 -36.55
CA PHE A 587 -5.16 5.05 -35.15
C PHE A 587 -6.43 4.62 -34.42
N VAL A 588 -6.25 4.15 -33.18
CA VAL A 588 -7.33 3.83 -32.26
C VAL A 588 -7.40 4.88 -31.15
N GLN A 589 -8.58 5.00 -30.54
CA GLN A 589 -8.74 5.92 -29.41
C GLN A 589 -7.69 5.64 -28.32
N ASN A 590 -7.34 6.67 -27.55
CA ASN A 590 -6.35 6.52 -26.48
C ASN A 590 -6.77 5.44 -25.51
N THR A 591 -5.89 4.50 -25.29
CA THR A 591 -6.07 3.37 -24.37
C THR A 591 -5.14 3.49 -23.17
N GLN A 592 -5.55 2.95 -22.02
CA GLN A 592 -4.79 3.01 -20.80
C GLN A 592 -4.71 1.62 -20.15
N PHE A 593 -3.60 0.93 -20.37
CA PHE A 593 -3.30 -0.36 -19.75
C PHE A 593 -2.35 -0.25 -18.55
N THR A 594 -1.80 0.93 -18.29
CA THR A 594 -0.96 1.22 -17.12
C THR A 594 -1.69 2.09 -16.13
N SER A 595 -1.13 2.24 -14.91
CA SER A 595 -1.70 3.11 -13.88
C SER A 595 -1.75 4.58 -14.33
N PHE A 596 -2.83 5.29 -14.01
CA PHE A 596 -2.95 6.75 -14.20
C PHE A 596 -2.02 7.59 -13.30
N LYS A 597 -1.18 6.97 -12.50
CA LYS A 597 -0.14 7.68 -11.73
C LYS A 597 1.01 8.15 -12.59
N THR A 598 1.34 7.36 -13.61
CA THR A 598 2.46 7.65 -14.53
C THR A 598 1.94 8.18 -15.85
N ASN A 599 2.70 9.07 -16.47
CA ASN A 599 2.44 9.42 -17.86
C ASN A 599 2.86 8.21 -18.70
N ALA A 600 1.86 7.48 -19.22
CA ALA A 600 2.12 6.36 -20.10
C ALA A 600 2.68 6.84 -21.44
N LEU A 601 3.58 6.04 -22.00
CA LEU A 601 3.93 6.16 -23.42
C LEU A 601 2.70 5.78 -24.27
N PRO A 602 2.59 6.30 -25.51
CA PRO A 602 1.61 5.84 -26.48
C PRO A 602 1.73 4.34 -26.73
N TYR A 603 0.66 3.69 -27.14
CA TYR A 603 0.68 2.27 -27.49
C TYR A 603 0.70 2.07 -28.99
N VAL A 604 1.52 1.13 -29.42
CA VAL A 604 1.59 0.62 -30.78
C VAL A 604 1.27 -0.87 -30.75
N PHE A 605 0.27 -1.29 -31.53
CA PHE A 605 -0.16 -2.68 -31.66
C PHE A 605 0.38 -3.24 -32.97
N CYS A 606 0.96 -4.45 -32.91
CA CYS A 606 1.50 -5.15 -34.07
C CYS A 606 0.91 -6.56 -34.16
N PRO A 607 0.31 -6.97 -35.31
CA PRO A 607 -0.27 -8.30 -35.44
C PRO A 607 0.75 -9.37 -35.79
N ASN A 608 2.03 -9.03 -35.88
CA ASN A 608 3.10 -9.94 -36.23
C ASN A 608 3.93 -10.32 -35.00
N ALA A 609 3.83 -11.56 -34.58
CA ALA A 609 4.55 -12.09 -33.41
C ALA A 609 6.03 -12.44 -33.68
N LYS A 610 6.69 -11.75 -34.63
CA LYS A 610 8.08 -12.04 -35.06
C LYS A 610 9.08 -11.89 -33.92
N TYR A 611 8.87 -10.87 -33.04
CA TYR A 611 9.79 -10.54 -31.95
C TYR A 611 9.59 -11.37 -30.68
N THR A 612 8.47 -12.13 -30.61
CA THR A 612 8.16 -13.01 -29.47
C THR A 612 8.34 -14.48 -29.80
N ASN A 613 9.08 -14.82 -30.85
CA ASN A 613 9.16 -16.19 -31.36
C ASN A 613 7.77 -16.80 -31.67
N GLY A 614 6.80 -15.96 -32.03
CA GLY A 614 5.43 -16.38 -32.31
C GLY A 614 4.58 -16.65 -31.07
N GLN A 615 4.99 -16.23 -29.88
CA GLN A 615 4.30 -16.52 -28.62
C GLN A 615 3.35 -15.39 -28.25
N LEU A 616 2.07 -15.72 -28.05
CA LEU A 616 1.01 -14.83 -27.56
C LEU A 616 0.25 -15.55 -26.41
N PRO A 617 0.85 -15.66 -25.22
CA PRO A 617 0.34 -16.55 -24.18
C PRO A 617 -0.90 -16.02 -23.45
N TYR A 618 -1.29 -14.78 -23.65
CA TYR A 618 -2.48 -14.22 -23.02
C TYR A 618 -3.65 -14.17 -23.96
N VAL A 619 -4.77 -14.77 -23.57
CA VAL A 619 -5.99 -14.87 -24.35
C VAL A 619 -7.08 -14.01 -23.75
N TYR A 620 -7.60 -13.10 -24.55
CA TYR A 620 -8.71 -12.21 -24.20
C TYR A 620 -9.99 -12.77 -24.82
N ILE A 621 -10.95 -13.08 -23.98
CA ILE A 621 -12.16 -13.82 -24.36
C ILE A 621 -13.35 -12.92 -24.08
N ARG A 622 -14.01 -12.44 -25.15
CA ARG A 622 -15.21 -11.65 -25.07
C ARG A 622 -16.41 -12.55 -24.83
N VAL A 623 -17.07 -12.39 -23.71
CA VAL A 623 -18.34 -13.09 -23.43
C VAL A 623 -19.49 -12.30 -24.03
N ARG A 624 -20.46 -13.00 -24.60
CA ARG A 624 -21.62 -12.41 -25.27
C ARG A 624 -22.52 -11.72 -24.25
N ALA A 625 -23.03 -10.55 -24.60
CA ALA A 625 -23.94 -9.78 -23.74
C ALA A 625 -25.17 -10.62 -23.35
N GLY A 626 -25.46 -10.63 -22.04
CA GLY A 626 -26.58 -11.40 -21.50
C GLY A 626 -26.27 -12.87 -21.18
N SER A 627 -25.05 -13.35 -21.49
CA SER A 627 -24.61 -14.68 -21.05
C SER A 627 -24.14 -14.67 -19.60
N ASP A 628 -24.27 -15.82 -18.95
CA ASP A 628 -23.78 -16.02 -17.58
C ASP A 628 -22.24 -16.12 -17.57
N MET A 629 -21.59 -15.18 -16.88
CA MET A 629 -20.14 -15.09 -16.80
C MET A 629 -19.51 -16.29 -16.09
N ASP A 630 -20.17 -16.85 -15.07
CA ASP A 630 -19.65 -18.02 -14.36
C ASP A 630 -19.71 -19.28 -15.25
N THR A 631 -20.73 -19.39 -16.09
CA THR A 631 -20.81 -20.46 -17.09
C THR A 631 -19.73 -20.31 -18.15
N ALA A 632 -19.52 -19.10 -18.64
CA ALA A 632 -18.42 -18.81 -19.57
C ALA A 632 -17.06 -19.17 -18.95
N LEU A 633 -16.80 -18.77 -17.71
CA LEU A 633 -15.58 -19.08 -16.98
C LEU A 633 -15.34 -20.59 -16.86
N ARG A 634 -16.37 -21.36 -16.50
CA ARG A 634 -16.28 -22.84 -16.41
C ARG A 634 -15.96 -23.46 -17.77
N ARG A 635 -16.62 -22.98 -18.86
CA ARG A 635 -16.37 -23.45 -20.24
C ARG A 635 -14.93 -23.19 -20.68
N VAL A 636 -14.41 -21.99 -20.37
CA VAL A 636 -13.02 -21.63 -20.71
C VAL A 636 -12.05 -22.52 -19.96
N ARG A 637 -12.24 -22.75 -18.65
CA ARG A 637 -11.40 -23.65 -17.86
C ARG A 637 -11.44 -25.09 -18.39
N GLN A 638 -12.62 -25.61 -18.69
CA GLN A 638 -12.75 -26.94 -19.28
C GLN A 638 -12.01 -27.05 -20.61
N ALA A 639 -12.16 -26.07 -21.51
CA ALA A 639 -11.46 -26.06 -22.77
C ALA A 639 -9.94 -26.00 -22.59
N ALA A 640 -9.47 -25.23 -21.60
CA ALA A 640 -8.05 -25.14 -21.28
C ALA A 640 -7.48 -26.47 -20.75
N GLU A 641 -8.16 -27.13 -19.82
CA GLU A 641 -7.77 -28.44 -19.30
C GLU A 641 -7.67 -29.51 -20.41
N GLU A 642 -8.58 -29.48 -21.37
CA GLU A 642 -8.59 -30.44 -22.49
C GLU A 642 -7.52 -30.16 -23.55
N CYS A 643 -7.20 -28.87 -23.81
CA CYS A 643 -6.23 -28.49 -24.85
C CYS A 643 -4.78 -28.39 -24.30
N PHE A 644 -4.61 -28.10 -23.02
CA PHE A 644 -3.30 -27.91 -22.35
C PHE A 644 -3.16 -28.85 -21.17
N THR A 645 -3.32 -30.15 -21.40
CA THR A 645 -3.28 -31.18 -20.35
C THR A 645 -1.98 -31.11 -19.55
N GLY A 646 -2.11 -31.05 -18.21
CA GLY A 646 -0.98 -30.97 -17.27
C GLY A 646 -0.49 -29.56 -17.00
N PHE A 647 -0.89 -28.56 -17.80
CA PHE A 647 -0.54 -27.16 -17.53
C PHE A 647 -1.62 -26.46 -16.69
N PRO A 648 -1.27 -25.74 -15.62
CA PRO A 648 -2.21 -24.92 -14.89
C PRO A 648 -2.55 -23.67 -15.71
N VAL A 649 -3.76 -23.61 -16.25
CA VAL A 649 -4.27 -22.43 -16.97
C VAL A 649 -5.04 -21.56 -16.00
N ASP A 650 -4.55 -20.34 -15.74
CA ASP A 650 -5.21 -19.37 -14.88
C ASP A 650 -6.18 -18.52 -15.70
N VAL A 651 -7.47 -18.62 -15.38
CA VAL A 651 -8.54 -17.87 -16.04
C VAL A 651 -9.19 -16.92 -15.03
N LYS A 652 -9.17 -15.63 -15.34
CA LYS A 652 -9.62 -14.53 -14.48
C LYS A 652 -10.64 -13.64 -15.20
N PHE A 653 -11.45 -12.96 -14.43
CA PHE A 653 -12.17 -11.80 -14.93
C PHE A 653 -11.18 -10.66 -15.19
N TYR A 654 -11.30 -10.01 -16.35
CA TYR A 654 -10.38 -8.93 -16.72
C TYR A 654 -10.44 -7.74 -15.74
N ASP A 655 -11.63 -7.49 -15.16
CA ASP A 655 -11.78 -6.48 -14.11
C ASP A 655 -10.89 -6.73 -12.90
N GLN A 656 -10.61 -8.01 -12.55
CA GLN A 656 -9.70 -8.35 -11.45
C GLN A 656 -8.26 -8.04 -11.82
N VAL A 657 -7.89 -8.32 -13.09
CA VAL A 657 -6.54 -7.99 -13.60
C VAL A 657 -6.34 -6.49 -13.56
N TYR A 658 -7.29 -5.72 -14.10
CA TYR A 658 -7.20 -4.27 -14.09
C TYR A 658 -7.26 -3.65 -12.67
N ALA A 659 -8.04 -4.26 -11.78
CA ALA A 659 -8.09 -3.85 -10.38
C ALA A 659 -6.73 -4.05 -9.66
N SER A 660 -5.94 -5.05 -10.06
CA SER A 660 -4.62 -5.32 -9.49
C SER A 660 -3.64 -4.15 -9.68
N LEU A 661 -3.77 -3.36 -10.75
CA LEU A 661 -3.01 -2.13 -10.98
C LEU A 661 -3.15 -1.11 -9.83
N TYR A 662 -4.31 -1.11 -9.18
CA TYR A 662 -4.67 -0.17 -8.12
C TYR A 662 -4.80 -0.85 -6.75
N GLN A 663 -4.40 -2.12 -6.64
CA GLN A 663 -4.53 -2.88 -5.38
C GLN A 663 -3.81 -2.17 -4.24
N ARG A 664 -2.63 -1.66 -4.49
CA ARG A 664 -1.83 -0.94 -3.51
C ARG A 664 -2.51 0.35 -3.04
N GLU A 665 -3.10 1.12 -3.96
CA GLU A 665 -3.87 2.32 -3.64
C GLU A 665 -5.14 1.96 -2.87
N ALA A 666 -5.79 0.86 -3.24
CA ALA A 666 -6.94 0.34 -2.52
C ALA A 666 -6.59 -0.07 -1.08
N ASP A 667 -5.47 -0.76 -0.88
CA ASP A 667 -4.98 -1.18 0.43
C ASP A 667 -4.62 0.04 1.30
N GLN A 668 -3.93 1.03 0.72
CA GLN A 668 -3.63 2.30 1.40
C GLN A 668 -4.90 3.06 1.77
N GLN A 669 -5.88 3.13 0.86
CA GLN A 669 -7.18 3.72 1.14
C GLN A 669 -7.89 3.00 2.29
N GLN A 670 -7.91 1.67 2.27
CA GLN A 670 -8.53 0.87 3.31
C GLN A 670 -7.89 1.12 4.67
N MET A 671 -6.55 1.15 4.74
CA MET A 671 -5.81 1.48 5.96
C MET A 671 -6.17 2.86 6.50
N ILE A 672 -6.06 3.90 5.67
CA ILE A 672 -6.32 5.28 6.08
C ILE A 672 -7.77 5.45 6.51
N THR A 673 -8.72 4.87 5.77
CA THR A 673 -10.16 4.93 6.08
C THR A 673 -10.46 4.24 7.41
N LEU A 674 -9.90 3.04 7.63
CA LEU A 674 -10.11 2.27 8.86
C LEU A 674 -9.58 3.04 10.08
N PHE A 675 -8.34 3.51 10.03
CA PHE A 675 -7.74 4.24 11.16
C PHE A 675 -8.37 5.61 11.38
N SER A 676 -8.81 6.30 10.31
CA SER A 676 -9.57 7.54 10.42
C SER A 676 -10.93 7.30 11.08
N LEU A 677 -11.65 6.27 10.65
CA LEU A 677 -12.92 5.88 11.26
C LEU A 677 -12.75 5.54 12.75
N LEU A 678 -11.70 4.79 13.09
CA LEU A 678 -11.40 4.45 14.46
C LEU A 678 -11.08 5.70 15.30
N ALA A 679 -10.30 6.64 14.78
CA ALA A 679 -10.01 7.91 15.46
C ALA A 679 -11.29 8.72 15.72
N ILE A 680 -12.21 8.75 14.75
CA ILE A 680 -13.51 9.40 14.88
C ILE A 680 -14.34 8.71 15.98
N VAL A 681 -14.42 7.37 15.96
CA VAL A 681 -15.15 6.61 16.98
C VAL A 681 -14.58 6.85 18.38
N ILE A 682 -13.25 6.84 18.55
CA ILE A 682 -12.58 7.13 19.82
C ILE A 682 -12.89 8.55 20.28
N SER A 683 -12.88 9.53 19.36
CA SER A 683 -13.24 10.92 19.65
C SER A 683 -14.68 11.03 20.15
N LEU A 684 -15.62 10.35 19.48
CA LEU A 684 -17.03 10.33 19.87
C LEU A 684 -17.25 9.67 21.23
N VAL A 685 -16.57 8.56 21.51
CA VAL A 685 -16.63 7.88 22.82
C VAL A 685 -16.17 8.82 23.93
N GLY A 686 -15.17 9.65 23.68
CA GLY A 686 -14.70 10.66 24.64
C GLY A 686 -15.74 11.75 24.91
N VAL A 687 -16.32 12.31 23.85
CA VAL A 687 -17.40 13.31 23.95
C VAL A 687 -18.62 12.70 24.63
N PHE A 688 -19.01 11.48 24.27
CA PHE A 688 -20.12 10.74 24.85
C PHE A 688 -19.98 10.57 26.39
N GLY A 689 -18.81 10.10 26.83
CA GLY A 689 -18.54 9.94 28.27
C GLY A 689 -18.65 11.25 29.05
N LEU A 690 -18.25 12.35 28.44
CA LEU A 690 -18.31 13.68 29.02
C LEU A 690 -19.75 14.21 29.11
N ILE A 691 -20.58 13.98 28.10
CA ILE A 691 -21.97 14.40 28.07
C ILE A 691 -22.80 13.67 29.15
N ILE A 692 -22.57 12.36 29.34
CA ILE A 692 -23.21 11.61 30.46
C ILE A 692 -22.94 12.30 31.79
N PHE A 693 -21.69 12.68 32.02
CA PHE A 693 -21.32 13.35 33.27
C PHE A 693 -21.93 14.76 33.41
N GLU A 694 -21.96 15.54 32.35
CA GLU A 694 -22.56 16.88 32.35
C GLU A 694 -24.08 16.82 32.58
N ALA A 695 -24.76 15.85 31.98
CA ALA A 695 -26.16 15.60 32.21
C ALA A 695 -26.50 15.27 33.68
N GLU A 696 -25.70 14.36 34.29
CA GLU A 696 -25.89 13.99 35.70
C GLU A 696 -25.60 15.18 36.65
N HIS A 697 -24.57 15.97 36.34
CA HIS A 697 -24.20 17.13 37.16
C HIS A 697 -25.26 18.24 37.10
N ARG A 698 -25.95 18.40 35.98
CA ARG A 698 -27.03 19.41 35.79
C ARG A 698 -28.44 18.88 36.05
N ARG A 699 -28.57 17.70 36.64
CA ARG A 699 -29.84 17.05 36.85
C ARG A 699 -30.83 17.91 37.67
N LYS A 700 -30.31 18.62 38.71
CA LYS A 700 -31.07 19.57 39.51
C LYS A 700 -31.53 20.79 38.72
N GLU A 701 -30.64 21.35 37.86
CA GLU A 701 -30.98 22.47 36.99
C GLU A 701 -32.08 22.07 35.98
N ILE A 702 -31.96 20.88 35.40
CA ILE A 702 -33.00 20.32 34.51
C ILE A 702 -34.33 20.17 35.24
N GLY A 703 -34.32 19.61 36.44
CA GLY A 703 -35.52 19.45 37.27
C GLY A 703 -36.19 20.78 37.55
N VAL A 704 -35.47 21.80 37.98
CA VAL A 704 -36.01 23.15 38.23
C VAL A 704 -36.61 23.72 36.96
N ARG A 705 -35.95 23.72 35.84
CA ARG A 705 -36.44 24.22 34.54
C ARG A 705 -37.71 23.52 34.08
N LYS A 706 -37.82 22.21 34.33
CA LYS A 706 -39.03 21.45 34.01
C LYS A 706 -40.20 21.88 34.87
N VAL A 707 -39.99 22.12 36.15
CA VAL A 707 -41.03 22.66 37.02
C VAL A 707 -41.48 24.01 36.54
N TYR A 708 -40.59 24.83 35.96
CA TYR A 708 -40.96 26.10 35.32
C TYR A 708 -41.52 25.96 33.88
N GLY A 709 -41.83 24.74 33.42
CA GLY A 709 -42.48 24.50 32.14
C GLY A 709 -41.60 24.35 30.93
N ALA A 710 -40.29 24.17 31.10
CA ALA A 710 -39.38 23.94 29.94
C ALA A 710 -39.70 22.62 29.22
N SER A 711 -39.88 22.66 27.91
CA SER A 711 -40.10 21.46 27.08
C SER A 711 -38.81 20.63 26.95
N THR A 712 -38.95 19.35 26.67
CA THR A 712 -37.86 18.43 26.41
C THR A 712 -36.94 18.93 25.30
N GLY A 713 -37.53 19.48 24.22
CA GLY A 713 -36.75 20.04 23.08
C GLY A 713 -35.90 21.27 23.48
N GLN A 714 -36.41 22.16 24.37
CA GLN A 714 -35.65 23.30 24.86
C GLN A 714 -34.46 22.85 25.72
N ILE A 715 -34.62 21.80 26.53
CA ILE A 715 -33.53 21.23 27.33
C ILE A 715 -32.44 20.60 26.41
N LEU A 716 -32.87 19.81 25.42
CA LEU A 716 -31.93 19.20 24.47
C LEU A 716 -31.17 20.26 23.66
N TRP A 717 -31.87 21.30 23.16
CA TRP A 717 -31.24 22.42 22.45
C TRP A 717 -30.23 23.19 23.29
N MET A 718 -30.51 23.38 24.58
CA MET A 718 -29.56 24.03 25.51
C MET A 718 -28.25 23.29 25.59
N PHE A 719 -28.27 21.96 25.62
CA PHE A 719 -27.05 21.16 25.62
C PHE A 719 -26.39 21.12 24.25
N GLY A 720 -27.18 20.89 23.18
CA GLY A 720 -26.69 20.75 21.79
C GLY A 720 -26.01 22.00 21.26
N ARG A 721 -26.62 23.17 21.47
CA ARG A 721 -26.14 24.44 20.89
C ARG A 721 -24.64 24.71 21.15
N SER A 722 -24.15 24.43 22.35
CA SER A 722 -22.74 24.70 22.72
C SER A 722 -21.76 23.80 21.93
N TYR A 723 -22.09 22.53 21.76
CA TYR A 723 -21.26 21.59 21.01
C TYR A 723 -21.40 21.79 19.51
N LEU A 724 -22.58 22.17 19.02
CA LEU A 724 -22.81 22.49 17.62
C LEU A 724 -22.00 23.72 17.17
N VAL A 725 -22.01 24.80 17.99
CA VAL A 725 -21.17 25.98 17.70
C VAL A 725 -19.69 25.60 17.74
N LEU A 726 -19.28 24.79 18.72
CA LEU A 726 -17.89 24.32 18.81
C LEU A 726 -17.48 23.48 17.60
N SER A 727 -18.34 22.56 17.14
CA SER A 727 -18.05 21.73 15.95
C SER A 727 -17.98 22.57 14.67
N LEU A 728 -18.85 23.57 14.50
CA LEU A 728 -18.79 24.51 13.38
C LEU A 728 -17.51 25.34 13.37
N VAL A 729 -17.15 25.95 14.51
CA VAL A 729 -15.89 26.72 14.63
C VAL A 729 -14.68 25.84 14.37
N SER A 730 -14.67 24.62 14.93
CA SER A 730 -13.58 23.67 14.71
C SER A 730 -13.47 23.25 13.24
N SER A 731 -14.59 23.07 12.53
CA SER A 731 -14.60 22.75 11.10
C SER A 731 -14.02 23.89 10.26
N VAL A 732 -14.34 25.14 10.59
CA VAL A 732 -13.74 26.31 9.94
C VAL A 732 -12.22 26.37 10.13
N ILE A 733 -11.75 26.12 11.35
CA ILE A 733 -10.31 26.09 11.66
C ILE A 733 -9.62 24.93 10.95
N ALA A 734 -10.27 23.77 10.85
CA ALA A 734 -9.73 22.57 10.24
C ALA A 734 -9.66 22.64 8.71
N THR A 735 -10.54 23.42 8.07
CA THR A 735 -10.64 23.50 6.60
C THR A 735 -9.31 23.87 5.92
N PRO A 736 -8.57 24.91 6.31
CA PRO A 736 -7.28 25.22 5.66
C PRO A 736 -6.24 24.13 5.85
N VAL A 737 -6.22 23.47 7.01
CA VAL A 737 -5.28 22.36 7.29
C VAL A 737 -5.60 21.16 6.42
N ALA A 738 -6.87 20.75 6.35
CA ALA A 738 -7.33 19.64 5.53
C ALA A 738 -7.14 19.93 4.04
N TRP A 739 -7.44 21.14 3.61
CA TRP A 739 -7.25 21.59 2.22
C TRP A 739 -5.78 21.49 1.80
N TYR A 740 -4.86 22.02 2.62
CA TYR A 740 -3.42 21.95 2.35
C TYR A 740 -2.93 20.49 2.26
N GLY A 741 -3.30 19.65 3.23
CA GLY A 741 -2.89 18.25 3.25
C GLY A 741 -3.40 17.46 2.04
N VAL A 742 -4.67 17.62 1.68
CA VAL A 742 -5.28 16.98 0.52
C VAL A 742 -4.66 17.48 -0.78
N THR A 743 -4.41 18.79 -0.92
CA THR A 743 -3.76 19.34 -2.12
C THR A 743 -2.39 18.73 -2.33
N ARG A 744 -1.55 18.70 -1.30
CA ARG A 744 -0.22 18.10 -1.36
C ARG A 744 -0.26 16.60 -1.68
N TRP A 745 -1.24 15.88 -1.15
CA TRP A 745 -1.41 14.47 -1.48
C TRP A 745 -1.85 14.26 -2.92
N LEU A 746 -2.77 15.08 -3.43
CA LEU A 746 -3.23 15.00 -4.82
C LEU A 746 -2.15 15.38 -5.84
N GLU A 747 -1.14 16.14 -5.48
CA GLU A 747 0.00 16.49 -6.35
C GLU A 747 0.79 15.28 -6.84
N GLN A 748 0.70 14.14 -6.16
CA GLN A 748 1.36 12.89 -6.55
C GLN A 748 0.69 12.17 -7.74
N PHE A 749 -0.49 12.63 -8.17
CA PHE A 749 -1.24 12.02 -9.27
C PHE A 749 -1.17 12.92 -10.51
N SER A 750 -0.89 12.30 -11.68
CA SER A 750 -0.96 12.99 -12.97
C SER A 750 -2.40 13.43 -13.30
N GLN A 751 -3.38 12.64 -12.85
CA GLN A 751 -4.80 12.89 -13.01
C GLN A 751 -5.47 13.06 -11.65
N ARG A 752 -6.07 14.21 -11.38
CA ARG A 752 -6.58 14.60 -10.06
C ARG A 752 -8.08 14.81 -10.07
N VAL A 753 -8.76 14.40 -9.01
CA VAL A 753 -10.13 14.78 -8.75
C VAL A 753 -10.17 16.29 -8.40
N PRO A 754 -11.13 17.07 -8.93
CA PRO A 754 -11.23 18.47 -8.56
C PRO A 754 -11.57 18.63 -7.06
N LEU A 755 -10.94 19.62 -6.42
CA LEU A 755 -11.20 19.95 -5.02
C LEU A 755 -12.60 20.56 -4.87
N SER A 756 -13.59 19.72 -4.62
CA SER A 756 -14.98 20.15 -4.44
C SER A 756 -15.21 20.71 -3.04
N PRO A 757 -15.69 21.96 -2.89
CA PRO A 757 -16.06 22.53 -1.59
C PRO A 757 -17.15 21.74 -0.87
N TRP A 758 -17.99 21.01 -1.60
CA TRP A 758 -19.08 20.21 -1.05
C TRP A 758 -18.60 19.07 -0.15
N VAL A 759 -17.37 18.59 -0.36
CA VAL A 759 -16.76 17.57 0.53
C VAL A 759 -16.54 18.15 1.92
N PHE A 760 -16.07 19.40 2.02
CA PHE A 760 -15.86 20.09 3.30
C PHE A 760 -17.20 20.38 3.99
N VAL A 761 -18.20 20.83 3.23
CA VAL A 761 -19.56 21.06 3.76
C VAL A 761 -20.17 19.73 4.25
N GLY A 762 -20.04 18.67 3.47
CA GLY A 762 -20.49 17.33 3.85
C GLY A 762 -19.82 16.80 5.11
N ALA A 763 -18.50 16.96 5.25
CA ALA A 763 -17.75 16.57 6.45
C ALA A 763 -18.22 17.35 7.69
N CYS A 764 -18.46 18.67 7.56
CA CYS A 764 -19.02 19.51 8.62
C CYS A 764 -20.42 19.03 9.02
N ALA A 765 -21.29 18.76 8.04
CA ALA A 765 -22.65 18.26 8.30
C ALA A 765 -22.63 16.90 9.02
N VAL A 766 -21.74 15.99 8.63
CA VAL A 766 -21.57 14.67 9.28
C VAL A 766 -21.16 14.83 10.73
N ILE A 767 -20.16 15.65 11.05
CA ILE A 767 -19.73 15.89 12.43
C ILE A 767 -20.84 16.52 13.26
N CYS A 768 -21.50 17.54 12.74
CA CYS A 768 -22.63 18.18 13.42
C CYS A 768 -23.76 17.17 13.69
N LEU A 769 -24.13 16.37 12.69
CA LEU A 769 -25.18 15.36 12.82
C LEU A 769 -24.84 14.30 13.89
N ILE A 770 -23.62 13.73 13.81
CA ILE A 770 -23.19 12.71 14.77
C ILE A 770 -23.15 13.30 16.19
N THR A 771 -22.64 14.52 16.33
CA THR A 771 -22.58 15.22 17.62
C THR A 771 -23.99 15.42 18.19
N GLU A 772 -24.94 15.96 17.40
CA GLU A 772 -26.32 16.20 17.82
C GLU A 772 -27.06 14.89 18.15
N VAL A 773 -26.90 13.85 17.34
CA VAL A 773 -27.46 12.52 17.65
C VAL A 773 -26.94 12.00 18.97
N THR A 774 -25.64 12.09 19.20
CA THR A 774 -24.97 11.66 20.43
C THR A 774 -25.52 12.41 21.64
N ILE A 775 -25.63 13.73 21.56
CA ILE A 775 -26.13 14.58 22.63
C ILE A 775 -27.60 14.28 22.90
N THR A 776 -28.41 14.16 21.86
CA THR A 776 -29.84 13.92 21.96
C THR A 776 -30.12 12.57 22.64
N VAL A 777 -29.46 11.50 22.17
CA VAL A 777 -29.63 10.16 22.76
C VAL A 777 -29.27 10.14 24.23
N GLN A 778 -28.20 10.81 24.64
CA GLN A 778 -27.74 10.83 26.02
C GLN A 778 -28.61 11.69 26.95
N ASN A 779 -28.95 12.87 26.48
CA ASN A 779 -29.71 13.81 27.33
C ASN A 779 -31.24 13.52 27.30
N TYR A 780 -31.73 12.71 26.37
CA TYR A 780 -33.17 12.39 26.27
C TYR A 780 -33.67 11.75 27.55
N ARG A 781 -32.95 10.78 28.14
CA ARG A 781 -33.28 10.15 29.41
C ARG A 781 -33.33 11.15 30.57
N ALA A 782 -32.34 12.06 30.62
CA ALA A 782 -32.29 13.12 31.63
C ALA A 782 -33.41 14.16 31.45
N ALA A 783 -33.66 14.50 30.17
CA ALA A 783 -34.71 15.47 29.83
C ALA A 783 -36.14 14.91 29.95
N THR A 784 -36.34 13.57 29.97
CA THR A 784 -37.65 12.90 30.22
C THR A 784 -37.86 12.44 31.65
N ALA A 785 -36.82 12.45 32.51
CA ALA A 785 -36.90 12.04 33.91
C ALA A 785 -37.92 12.88 34.71
N ASN A 786 -38.56 12.24 35.70
CA ASN A 786 -39.50 12.92 36.56
C ASN A 786 -38.84 14.02 37.41
N PRO A 787 -39.32 15.27 37.38
CA PRO A 787 -38.75 16.37 38.16
C PRO A 787 -38.65 16.10 39.66
N VAL A 788 -39.61 15.39 40.23
CA VAL A 788 -39.66 15.05 41.65
C VAL A 788 -38.47 14.17 42.06
N ASP A 789 -38.10 13.18 41.24
CA ASP A 789 -36.96 12.29 41.50
C ASP A 789 -35.62 13.03 41.32
N SER A 790 -35.61 14.07 40.50
CA SER A 790 -34.45 14.89 40.28
C SER A 790 -34.16 15.89 41.43
N LEU A 791 -35.15 16.23 42.19
CA LEU A 791 -35.04 17.16 43.34
C LEU A 791 -34.85 16.44 44.68
N LYS A 792 -35.24 15.14 44.79
CA LYS A 792 -35.13 14.32 46.02
C LYS A 792 -33.78 13.67 46.24
N THR A 793 -32.85 13.70 45.27
CA THR A 793 -31.51 13.15 45.45
C THR A 793 -30.63 14.10 46.24
N GLU A 794 -30.38 13.81 47.52
CA GLU A 794 -29.32 14.40 48.36
C GLU A 794 -27.92 13.82 47.99
#